data_d296b079c1233b340a3bae2dd604f27c
#
_entry.id   d296b079c1233b340a3bae2dd604f27c
#
_cell.length_a   1.000
_cell.length_b   1.000
_cell.length_c   1.000
_cell.angle_alpha   90.00
_cell.angle_beta   90.00
_cell.angle_gamma   90.00
#
_symmetry.space_group_name_H-M   'P 1'
#
loop_
_entity.id
_entity.type
_entity.pdbx_description
1 polymer ?
#
loop_
_entity_poly.entity_id
_entity_poly.type
_entity_poly.pdbx_seq_one_letter_code
_entity_poly.pdbx_strand_id
1 'polypeptide(L)'
;MRINRFGYTLTFLLTLASSSDIYAQRAERSLQYFPEGRGFASYNGKNRYTRALYGGHSDFRLETSDRPVFATFTKKEKRNIRFFLHLADGKRLNFDELELCTAYYFPGQRKYYIRNSSLGIDIDMTAMCCYDNDEAIWRIVCNKMPEGSHISCVVSMIEAKHLYRNGDMGVETTPNFFEASKEHEPLMTTEIKPEKEIYIRYNDGSVAKMPLNDGKTLFAVTQLQSNHLANQVVINTPDKFLNTLGGVLTSAADGIWDEKVWLHGAVGWRVQLPGWRAGYSGDFLGWHDRARTHFSNYAESMVTNIEQKFSHPMQDAALNSARAEKKWGSPMYSNGYICRYPNKADNMNHYDMNLCYIDELLWHLNWTGDLNFAREMWQKLKLHLAWEKRNFDPDNNHLYDAYACIWASDGLYYDSGDVTHSTAYNYRANKMAAEIAELIGEDATPYRTEAEEILKAINSKLWMNDRGVWAEYNDNMGLKRQHDAPAVWTVYHAIDSDIATPHQAYRATEYVTNNIPHVPIKSSGITKDDEMINAGDYATISSSNWMPYDWSVNNVAFAEVMHTALAFFQAGNKEAGFKLMKSCILDGMYMGCSPGNIGQISHYDAARGECYRDFGDPVGVASRLVVQGLFGIKPDALHRRLTINPGFPKDWANADITTPDIFYSFKREGTSDKYEIKHNFANVDTVTLRIPARYTKFDIKNGCQILDYRCDNESFDMPHVIFKLLAKAGQKVSIELKGNGSKISKSKAKVVRVNTGLALLQQENRAWWISTALDESERDKSSLIAGQFSDINVDALEPIDISKHFNAKVTDIFRNRYESPRSPYTTLTIPIHGYSEWCHPKDTVNIDDSGLRKAINDSIFTAPNGIKWLSPKEGNNIVYTSLFDNYPDEALISVGGSASHAYLMMAGSTNPMQCNINNAVVEFLYTDGTIQ
;
A
#
# COMPACT_ATOMS: atom_id res chain seq x y z
N MET A 1 -20.10 37.69 14.92
CA MET A 1 -19.42 36.52 14.34
C MET A 1 -18.27 36.17 15.28
N ARG A 2 -18.31 35.02 15.87
CA ARG A 2 -17.28 34.51 16.78
C ARG A 2 -16.59 33.33 16.14
N ILE A 3 -15.28 33.39 15.98
CA ILE A 3 -14.46 32.32 15.44
C ILE A 3 -13.80 31.68 16.64
N ASN A 4 -14.25 30.50 17.02
CA ASN A 4 -13.77 29.78 18.21
C ASN A 4 -12.96 28.55 17.82
N ARG A 5 -11.79 28.49 18.40
CA ARG A 5 -10.90 27.32 18.53
C ARG A 5 -10.60 26.53 17.25
N PHE A 6 -9.36 26.49 16.92
CA PHE A 6 -8.69 25.84 15.79
C PHE A 6 -8.67 26.67 14.52
N GLY A 7 -7.90 27.73 14.52
CA GLY A 7 -7.70 28.52 13.32
C GLY A 7 -6.52 28.04 12.51
N TYR A 8 -6.77 27.65 11.30
CA TYR A 8 -5.73 27.46 10.29
C TYR A 8 -6.23 28.12 9.01
N THR A 9 -5.38 28.84 8.36
CA THR A 9 -5.73 29.59 7.17
C THR A 9 -5.18 28.94 5.93
N LEU A 10 -5.99 28.48 4.96
CA LEU A 10 -5.59 28.12 3.60
C LEU A 10 -5.63 29.37 2.73
N THR A 11 -4.52 29.74 2.20
CA THR A 11 -4.46 30.69 1.12
C THR A 11 -4.53 29.93 -0.18
N PHE A 12 -5.54 30.20 -0.99
CA PHE A 12 -5.54 29.84 -2.39
C PHE A 12 -4.43 30.69 -3.04
N LEU A 13 -3.23 30.18 -3.09
CA LEU A 13 -2.19 30.65 -3.96
C LEU A 13 -2.52 30.15 -5.36
N LEU A 14 -3.20 31.02 -6.14
CA LEU A 14 -3.03 31.01 -7.58
C LEU A 14 -1.58 31.43 -7.84
N THR A 15 -0.65 30.50 -7.71
CA THR A 15 0.59 30.58 -8.47
C THR A 15 0.19 30.36 -9.92
N LEU A 16 0.01 31.46 -10.64
CA LEU A 16 0.39 31.51 -12.03
C LEU A 16 1.92 31.33 -12.06
N ALA A 17 2.39 30.14 -11.73
CA ALA A 17 3.67 29.67 -12.18
C ALA A 17 3.56 29.72 -13.70
N SER A 18 4.44 30.51 -14.32
CA SER A 18 4.75 30.35 -15.71
C SER A 18 4.88 28.87 -15.96
N SER A 19 3.92 28.32 -16.70
CA SER A 19 3.82 26.94 -17.07
C SER A 19 4.99 26.58 -17.98
N SER A 20 6.10 26.25 -17.40
CA SER A 20 7.07 25.38 -18.03
C SER A 20 6.95 24.02 -17.35
N ASP A 21 6.12 23.17 -17.93
CA ASP A 21 6.24 21.72 -17.92
C ASP A 21 6.26 20.97 -16.57
N ILE A 22 5.36 21.33 -15.63
CA ILE A 22 4.93 20.37 -14.64
C ILE A 22 3.46 19.99 -14.95
N TYR A 23 3.26 19.42 -16.12
CA TYR A 23 2.16 18.47 -16.27
C TYR A 23 2.56 17.23 -15.51
N ALA A 24 2.09 17.08 -14.27
CA ALA A 24 1.96 15.77 -13.70
C ALA A 24 1.18 14.96 -14.73
N GLN A 25 1.85 14.02 -15.40
CA GLN A 25 1.17 13.17 -16.37
C GLN A 25 0.13 12.41 -15.57
N ARG A 26 -1.14 12.66 -15.85
CA ARG A 26 -2.23 11.90 -15.27
C ARG A 26 -1.94 10.43 -15.50
N ALA A 27 -1.97 9.64 -14.46
CA ALA A 27 -2.08 8.21 -14.65
C ALA A 27 -3.38 7.96 -15.41
N GLU A 28 -3.28 7.48 -16.64
CA GLU A 28 -4.44 7.04 -17.39
C GLU A 28 -5.10 5.91 -16.58
N ARG A 29 -6.33 6.12 -16.14
CA ARG A 29 -7.10 5.13 -15.40
C ARG A 29 -7.79 4.15 -16.35
N SER A 30 -7.06 3.68 -17.34
CA SER A 30 -7.47 2.67 -18.31
C SER A 30 -6.57 1.44 -18.17
N LEU A 31 -7.05 0.28 -18.60
CA LEU A 31 -6.22 -0.92 -18.64
C LEU A 31 -5.05 -0.69 -19.60
N GLN A 32 -3.85 -0.71 -19.06
CA GLN A 32 -2.59 -0.63 -19.82
C GLN A 32 -2.10 -2.04 -20.18
N TYR A 33 -2.46 -3.01 -19.36
CA TYR A 33 -2.07 -4.41 -19.49
C TYR A 33 -3.29 -5.31 -19.44
N PHE A 34 -3.20 -6.46 -20.11
CA PHE A 34 -4.29 -7.43 -20.21
C PHE A 34 -3.79 -8.79 -19.75
N PRO A 35 -4.59 -9.57 -18.99
CA PRO A 35 -4.18 -10.91 -18.59
C PRO A 35 -4.16 -11.85 -19.78
N GLU A 36 -3.05 -12.53 -20.00
CA GLU A 36 -2.87 -13.57 -21.01
C GLU A 36 -2.19 -14.79 -20.39
N GLY A 37 -2.94 -15.86 -20.17
CA GLY A 37 -2.51 -16.98 -19.34
C GLY A 37 -2.19 -16.52 -17.92
N ARG A 38 -0.95 -16.71 -17.47
CA ARG A 38 -0.44 -16.25 -16.17
C ARG A 38 0.49 -15.05 -16.28
N GLY A 39 0.41 -14.31 -17.37
CA GLY A 39 1.22 -13.12 -17.64
C GLY A 39 0.36 -11.93 -18.07
N PHE A 40 1.04 -10.90 -18.55
CA PHE A 40 0.48 -9.59 -18.88
C PHE A 40 0.89 -9.18 -20.29
N ALA A 41 -0.06 -8.86 -21.13
CA ALA A 41 0.15 -8.37 -22.48
C ALA A 41 -0.08 -6.86 -22.57
N SER A 42 0.70 -6.16 -23.42
CA SER A 42 0.44 -4.80 -23.86
C SER A 42 0.60 -4.71 -25.37
N TYR A 43 -0.24 -3.91 -26.03
CA TYR A 43 -0.30 -3.76 -27.47
C TYR A 43 0.12 -2.36 -27.87
N ASN A 44 1.22 -2.22 -28.64
CA ASN A 44 1.79 -0.93 -29.05
C ASN A 44 1.98 0.03 -27.87
N GLY A 45 2.44 -0.50 -26.74
CA GLY A 45 2.61 0.24 -25.51
C GLY A 45 3.59 1.40 -25.63
N LYS A 46 3.66 2.22 -24.60
CA LYS A 46 4.53 3.39 -24.53
C LYS A 46 5.99 2.94 -24.41
N ASN A 47 6.88 3.68 -25.06
CA ASN A 47 8.31 3.45 -24.99
C ASN A 47 8.91 4.07 -23.72
N ARG A 48 8.81 3.37 -22.61
CA ARG A 48 9.34 3.73 -21.30
C ARG A 48 9.67 2.47 -20.51
N TYR A 49 10.57 2.55 -19.55
CA TYR A 49 10.87 1.41 -18.69
C TYR A 49 9.71 1.12 -17.76
N THR A 50 9.12 -0.06 -17.88
CA THR A 50 7.91 -0.44 -17.14
C THR A 50 8.14 -1.61 -16.21
N ARG A 51 9.14 -2.48 -16.48
CA ARG A 51 9.35 -3.67 -15.66
C ARG A 51 10.81 -4.05 -15.54
N ALA A 52 11.27 -4.23 -14.31
CA ALA A 52 12.56 -4.85 -14.01
C ALA A 52 12.45 -6.37 -14.03
N LEU A 53 13.43 -7.03 -14.63
CA LEU A 53 13.72 -8.45 -14.46
C LEU A 53 14.90 -8.55 -13.48
N TYR A 54 14.78 -9.43 -12.48
CA TYR A 54 15.78 -9.57 -11.43
C TYR A 54 16.77 -10.67 -11.78
N GLY A 55 18.07 -10.40 -11.56
CA GLY A 55 19.11 -11.41 -11.60
C GLY A 55 19.44 -11.83 -10.19
N GLY A 56 19.33 -13.08 -9.84
CA GLY A 56 19.67 -13.64 -8.54
C GLY A 56 19.28 -12.76 -7.33
N HIS A 57 20.10 -12.78 -6.27
CA HIS A 57 19.87 -11.98 -5.06
C HIS A 57 20.77 -10.73 -4.98
N SER A 58 21.39 -10.35 -6.10
CA SER A 58 22.21 -9.15 -6.22
C SER A 58 21.39 -7.88 -6.50
N ASP A 59 22.06 -6.75 -6.70
CA ASP A 59 21.45 -5.52 -7.16
C ASP A 59 21.32 -5.42 -8.69
N PHE A 60 21.76 -6.46 -9.42
CA PHE A 60 21.65 -6.52 -10.87
C PHE A 60 20.19 -6.70 -11.30
N ARG A 61 19.80 -5.90 -12.27
CA ARG A 61 18.52 -6.04 -12.94
C ARG A 61 18.57 -5.61 -14.39
N LEU A 62 17.69 -6.19 -15.20
CA LEU A 62 17.42 -5.77 -16.56
C LEU A 62 16.09 -5.01 -16.58
N GLU A 63 16.17 -3.71 -16.80
CA GLU A 63 15.00 -2.87 -17.05
C GLU A 63 14.47 -3.11 -18.45
N THR A 64 13.17 -3.25 -18.58
CA THR A 64 12.50 -3.49 -19.85
C THR A 64 11.35 -2.51 -20.07
N SER A 65 11.10 -2.18 -21.34
CA SER A 65 10.01 -1.31 -21.76
C SER A 65 8.83 -2.11 -22.35
N ASP A 66 7.72 -1.47 -22.62
CA ASP A 66 6.63 -2.04 -23.43
C ASP A 66 6.99 -2.15 -24.92
N ARG A 67 8.14 -1.63 -25.29
CA ARG A 67 8.81 -1.81 -26.59
C ARG A 67 10.23 -2.33 -26.35
N PRO A 68 10.90 -2.93 -27.33
CA PRO A 68 12.17 -3.64 -27.10
C PRO A 68 13.36 -2.68 -26.88
N VAL A 69 13.32 -2.01 -25.77
CA VAL A 69 14.41 -1.19 -25.23
C VAL A 69 14.74 -1.67 -23.81
N PHE A 70 16.01 -1.69 -23.49
CA PHE A 70 16.53 -2.29 -22.28
C PHE A 70 17.58 -1.40 -21.61
N ALA A 71 17.71 -1.56 -20.30
CA ALA A 71 18.84 -1.04 -19.55
C ALA A 71 19.29 -2.06 -18.51
N THR A 72 20.58 -2.18 -18.30
CA THR A 72 21.14 -2.91 -17.15
C THR A 72 21.48 -1.94 -16.05
N PHE A 73 21.27 -2.38 -14.81
CA PHE A 73 21.52 -1.58 -13.63
C PHE A 73 22.19 -2.40 -12.54
N THR A 74 23.26 -1.84 -12.01
CA THR A 74 23.84 -2.16 -10.71
C THR A 74 24.15 -0.86 -9.99
N LYS A 75 24.48 -0.91 -8.68
CA LYS A 75 24.94 0.30 -7.95
C LYS A 75 26.16 0.97 -8.58
N LYS A 76 26.99 0.18 -9.27
CA LYS A 76 28.25 0.65 -9.88
C LYS A 76 28.08 1.10 -11.31
N GLU A 77 27.18 0.47 -12.05
CA GLU A 77 27.13 0.59 -13.49
C GLU A 77 25.70 0.61 -14.04
N LYS A 78 25.47 1.44 -15.03
CA LYS A 78 24.19 1.60 -15.71
C LYS A 78 24.44 1.70 -17.20
N ARG A 79 23.79 0.83 -17.97
CA ARG A 79 23.93 0.76 -19.42
C ARG A 79 22.57 0.74 -20.10
N ASN A 80 22.45 1.54 -21.16
CA ASN A 80 21.31 1.45 -22.07
C ASN A 80 21.66 0.48 -23.20
N ILE A 81 20.72 -0.39 -23.57
CA ILE A 81 20.90 -1.41 -24.61
C ILE A 81 19.76 -1.27 -25.63
N ARG A 82 20.14 -1.03 -26.90
CA ARG A 82 19.18 -0.86 -28.00
C ARG A 82 19.54 -1.76 -29.18
N PHE A 83 18.50 -2.19 -29.90
CA PHE A 83 18.62 -2.99 -31.10
C PHE A 83 18.16 -2.20 -32.33
N PHE A 84 18.90 -2.31 -33.39
CA PHE A 84 18.61 -1.64 -34.65
C PHE A 84 18.63 -2.67 -35.81
N LEU A 85 17.76 -2.43 -36.79
CA LEU A 85 17.75 -3.12 -38.05
C LEU A 85 18.33 -2.21 -39.13
N HIS A 86 19.37 -2.67 -39.80
CA HIS A 86 19.98 -2.01 -40.96
C HIS A 86 19.44 -2.64 -42.23
N LEU A 87 18.85 -1.86 -43.11
CA LEU A 87 18.38 -2.33 -44.41
C LEU A 87 19.47 -2.23 -45.47
N ALA A 88 19.32 -2.95 -46.57
CA ALA A 88 20.28 -2.96 -47.65
C ALA A 88 20.47 -1.59 -48.33
N ASP A 89 19.46 -0.70 -48.26
CA ASP A 89 19.50 0.68 -48.73
C ASP A 89 20.27 1.66 -47.82
N GLY A 90 20.82 1.15 -46.71
CA GLY A 90 21.52 1.94 -45.70
C GLY A 90 20.62 2.59 -44.65
N LYS A 91 19.30 2.41 -44.69
CA LYS A 91 18.38 2.91 -43.68
C LYS A 91 18.51 2.09 -42.39
N ARG A 92 18.57 2.80 -41.26
CA ARG A 92 18.54 2.22 -39.90
C ARG A 92 17.18 2.40 -39.27
N LEU A 93 16.60 1.32 -38.77
CA LEU A 93 15.34 1.29 -38.07
C LEU A 93 15.55 0.87 -36.60
N ASN A 94 14.90 1.55 -35.67
CA ASN A 94 14.90 1.17 -34.27
C ASN A 94 13.87 0.06 -34.06
N PHE A 95 14.20 -1.00 -33.30
CA PHE A 95 13.25 -2.07 -33.01
C PHE A 95 12.03 -1.54 -32.24
N ASP A 96 12.24 -0.55 -31.37
CA ASP A 96 11.21 0.10 -30.57
C ASP A 96 10.28 1.05 -31.35
N GLU A 97 10.64 1.41 -32.60
CA GLU A 97 9.85 2.28 -33.47
C GLU A 97 9.11 1.53 -34.57
N LEU A 98 9.23 0.20 -34.65
CA LEU A 98 8.54 -0.60 -35.66
C LEU A 98 7.03 -0.58 -35.45
N GLU A 99 6.28 -0.75 -36.56
CA GLU A 99 4.84 -0.49 -36.68
C GLU A 99 4.00 -1.21 -35.61
N LEU A 100 4.23 -2.49 -35.40
CA LEU A 100 3.48 -3.30 -34.45
C LEU A 100 4.43 -3.96 -33.42
N CYS A 101 4.10 -3.79 -32.17
CA CYS A 101 4.79 -4.46 -31.06
C CYS A 101 3.79 -4.93 -30.02
N THR A 102 3.70 -6.24 -29.83
CA THR A 102 3.05 -6.82 -28.65
C THR A 102 4.13 -7.19 -27.65
N ALA A 103 4.08 -6.61 -26.47
CA ALA A 103 4.97 -6.96 -25.38
C ALA A 103 4.22 -7.83 -24.35
N TYR A 104 4.89 -8.86 -23.88
CA TYR A 104 4.34 -9.82 -22.94
C TYR A 104 5.29 -9.98 -21.75
N TYR A 105 4.80 -9.69 -20.56
CA TYR A 105 5.50 -9.95 -19.31
C TYR A 105 4.96 -11.26 -18.71
N PHE A 106 5.80 -12.23 -18.61
CA PHE A 106 5.63 -13.40 -17.76
C PHE A 106 6.68 -13.30 -16.65
N PRO A 107 6.36 -13.66 -15.38
CA PRO A 107 7.30 -13.48 -14.28
C PRO A 107 8.70 -13.98 -14.58
N GLY A 108 9.69 -13.09 -14.50
CA GLY A 108 11.08 -13.34 -14.88
C GLY A 108 11.41 -13.28 -16.38
N GLN A 109 10.44 -13.05 -17.27
CA GLN A 109 10.65 -13.04 -18.73
C GLN A 109 9.92 -11.86 -19.38
N ARG A 110 10.58 -11.24 -20.37
CA ARG A 110 9.95 -10.25 -21.22
C ARG A 110 9.99 -10.71 -22.68
N LYS A 111 8.84 -10.81 -23.34
CA LYS A 111 8.73 -11.26 -24.73
C LYS A 111 8.14 -10.14 -25.57
N TYR A 112 8.60 -10.05 -26.82
CA TYR A 112 8.13 -9.08 -27.81
C TYR A 112 7.84 -9.79 -29.12
N TYR A 113 6.71 -9.47 -29.73
CA TYR A 113 6.34 -9.85 -31.08
C TYR A 113 6.32 -8.58 -31.93
N ILE A 114 7.33 -8.43 -32.78
CA ILE A 114 7.63 -7.19 -33.53
C ILE A 114 7.33 -7.43 -34.98
N ARG A 115 6.48 -6.61 -35.57
CA ARG A 115 6.01 -6.76 -36.93
C ARG A 115 6.05 -5.42 -37.70
N ASN A 116 6.40 -5.47 -38.94
CA ASN A 116 6.20 -4.41 -39.90
C ASN A 116 5.84 -5.02 -41.26
N SER A 117 4.57 -4.94 -41.63
CA SER A 117 4.03 -5.62 -42.82
C SER A 117 4.56 -5.01 -44.12
N SER A 118 4.73 -3.69 -44.17
CA SER A 118 5.20 -2.98 -45.37
C SER A 118 6.66 -3.29 -45.73
N LEU A 119 7.48 -3.60 -44.71
CA LEU A 119 8.88 -3.93 -44.86
C LEU A 119 9.14 -5.46 -44.81
N GLY A 120 8.13 -6.28 -44.57
CA GLY A 120 8.27 -7.72 -44.46
C GLY A 120 9.05 -8.16 -43.22
N ILE A 121 8.94 -7.43 -42.12
CA ILE A 121 9.62 -7.73 -40.84
C ILE A 121 8.70 -8.54 -39.95
N ASP A 122 9.23 -9.64 -39.39
CA ASP A 122 8.58 -10.49 -38.39
C ASP A 122 9.66 -11.06 -37.46
N ILE A 123 9.74 -10.51 -36.22
CA ILE A 123 10.79 -10.83 -35.24
C ILE A 123 10.15 -11.14 -33.91
N ASP A 124 10.56 -12.24 -33.28
CA ASP A 124 10.24 -12.56 -31.88
C ASP A 124 11.49 -12.37 -31.03
N MET A 125 11.36 -11.65 -29.91
CA MET A 125 12.46 -11.42 -28.98
C MET A 125 12.02 -11.83 -27.55
N THR A 126 12.92 -12.51 -26.83
CA THR A 126 12.73 -12.79 -25.39
C THR A 126 13.98 -12.37 -24.63
N ALA A 127 13.77 -11.62 -23.54
CA ALA A 127 14.81 -11.15 -22.62
C ALA A 127 14.63 -11.75 -21.23
N MET A 128 15.72 -12.13 -20.57
CA MET A 128 15.74 -12.66 -19.20
C MET A 128 17.04 -12.23 -18.49
N CYS A 129 17.01 -12.17 -17.15
CA CYS A 129 18.22 -12.16 -16.34
C CYS A 129 18.66 -13.59 -16.04
N CYS A 130 19.99 -13.84 -16.05
CA CYS A 130 20.56 -15.07 -15.55
C CYS A 130 20.53 -15.07 -14.02
N TYR A 131 20.10 -16.17 -13.42
CA TYR A 131 19.85 -16.22 -11.98
C TYR A 131 21.13 -16.23 -11.13
N ASP A 132 22.17 -16.91 -11.60
CA ASP A 132 23.38 -17.14 -10.80
C ASP A 132 24.47 -16.07 -11.01
N ASN A 133 24.27 -15.16 -11.96
CA ASN A 133 25.26 -14.15 -12.34
C ASN A 133 24.59 -12.82 -12.68
N ASP A 134 25.36 -11.73 -12.62
CA ASP A 134 24.92 -10.39 -13.04
C ASP A 134 24.92 -10.26 -14.57
N GLU A 135 24.12 -11.09 -15.22
CA GLU A 135 24.06 -11.26 -16.67
C GLU A 135 22.62 -11.21 -17.18
N ALA A 136 22.49 -10.87 -18.46
CA ALA A 136 21.21 -10.94 -19.18
C ALA A 136 21.37 -11.64 -20.52
N ILE A 137 20.31 -12.31 -20.96
CA ILE A 137 20.29 -13.02 -22.25
C ILE A 137 19.06 -12.63 -23.06
N TRP A 138 19.28 -12.40 -24.33
CA TRP A 138 18.22 -12.24 -25.34
C TRP A 138 18.25 -13.38 -26.32
N ARG A 139 17.08 -13.89 -26.67
CA ARG A 139 16.83 -14.76 -27.79
C ARG A 139 16.04 -13.99 -28.82
N ILE A 140 16.54 -13.90 -30.05
CA ILE A 140 15.93 -13.23 -31.18
C ILE A 140 15.65 -14.26 -32.26
N VAL A 141 14.40 -14.41 -32.70
CA VAL A 141 13.99 -15.29 -33.80
C VAL A 141 13.53 -14.43 -34.97
N CYS A 142 14.25 -14.51 -36.06
CA CYS A 142 13.94 -13.78 -37.28
C CYS A 142 13.06 -14.66 -38.19
N ASN A 143 11.73 -14.50 -38.09
CA ASN A 143 10.77 -15.25 -38.89
C ASN A 143 10.75 -14.72 -40.35
N LYS A 144 10.80 -13.38 -40.50
CA LYS A 144 10.95 -12.68 -41.78
C LYS A 144 11.84 -11.46 -41.58
N MET A 145 12.74 -11.24 -42.55
CA MET A 145 13.59 -10.06 -42.62
C MET A 145 13.82 -9.67 -44.07
N PRO A 146 13.96 -8.36 -44.40
CA PRO A 146 14.35 -7.91 -45.72
C PRO A 146 15.70 -8.47 -46.14
N GLU A 147 15.86 -8.83 -47.40
CA GLU A 147 17.10 -9.34 -47.95
C GLU A 147 18.25 -8.33 -47.81
N GLY A 148 19.44 -8.77 -47.44
CA GLY A 148 20.61 -7.92 -47.23
C GLY A 148 20.60 -7.09 -45.92
N SER A 149 19.57 -7.27 -45.06
CA SER A 149 19.52 -6.59 -43.76
C SER A 149 20.41 -7.26 -42.72
N HIS A 150 20.83 -6.51 -41.68
CA HIS A 150 21.52 -7.02 -40.51
C HIS A 150 21.07 -6.30 -39.24
N ILE A 151 21.35 -6.88 -38.09
CA ILE A 151 21.01 -6.31 -36.80
C ILE A 151 22.27 -5.73 -36.15
N SER A 152 22.14 -4.61 -35.42
CA SER A 152 23.15 -4.17 -34.46
C SER A 152 22.56 -4.02 -33.06
N CYS A 153 23.40 -4.34 -32.07
CA CYS A 153 23.12 -4.08 -30.65
C CYS A 153 24.11 -3.00 -30.18
N VAL A 154 23.55 -1.91 -29.64
CA VAL A 154 24.33 -0.76 -29.18
C VAL A 154 24.18 -0.62 -27.68
N VAL A 155 25.32 -0.49 -26.99
CA VAL A 155 25.42 -0.20 -25.57
C VAL A 155 25.90 1.23 -25.36
N SER A 156 25.24 2.00 -24.54
CA SER A 156 25.64 3.37 -24.18
C SER A 156 25.50 3.60 -22.67
N MET A 157 26.09 4.66 -22.16
CA MET A 157 25.93 5.04 -20.75
C MET A 157 24.54 5.68 -20.50
N ILE A 158 24.05 5.53 -19.29
CA ILE A 158 22.90 6.29 -18.78
C ILE A 158 23.39 7.23 -17.69
N GLU A 159 23.11 8.51 -17.82
CA GLU A 159 23.20 9.44 -16.69
C GLU A 159 21.96 9.32 -15.82
N ALA A 160 22.10 8.62 -14.74
CA ALA A 160 20.94 8.15 -13.96
C ALA A 160 20.70 9.02 -12.73
N LYS A 161 20.63 10.33 -12.83
CA LYS A 161 20.15 11.16 -11.71
C LYS A 161 18.71 10.82 -11.31
N HIS A 162 17.90 10.35 -12.22
CA HIS A 162 16.47 10.09 -12.03
C HIS A 162 16.12 8.66 -11.59
N LEU A 163 17.03 7.71 -11.68
CA LEU A 163 16.79 6.31 -11.29
C LEU A 163 16.70 6.07 -9.78
N TYR A 164 16.93 7.09 -9.00
CA TYR A 164 17.17 6.92 -7.57
C TYR A 164 16.01 7.28 -6.65
N ARG A 165 15.06 8.08 -7.08
CA ARG A 165 14.08 8.65 -6.17
C ARG A 165 12.67 8.81 -6.70
N ASN A 166 12.48 8.92 -7.99
CA ASN A 166 11.17 9.15 -8.56
C ASN A 166 10.53 7.84 -9.01
N GLY A 167 10.23 6.98 -8.03
CA GLY A 167 9.46 5.79 -8.27
C GLY A 167 10.14 4.76 -9.17
N ASP A 168 11.43 4.57 -9.00
CA ASP A 168 12.11 3.45 -9.62
C ASP A 168 12.07 3.39 -11.15
N MET A 169 11.78 4.38 -11.86
CA MET A 169 11.75 4.39 -13.33
C MET A 169 10.45 3.99 -14.03
N GLY A 170 9.43 3.56 -13.37
CA GLY A 170 8.25 3.04 -14.06
C GLY A 170 7.49 4.03 -14.91
N VAL A 171 7.62 5.28 -14.62
CA VAL A 171 6.82 6.36 -15.22
C VAL A 171 7.61 7.40 -15.95
N GLU A 172 8.92 7.35 -15.92
CA GLU A 172 9.72 8.31 -16.63
C GLU A 172 9.52 8.17 -18.14
N THR A 173 9.26 9.29 -18.75
CA THR A 173 9.05 9.35 -20.18
C THR A 173 10.34 9.03 -20.93
N THR A 174 10.20 8.44 -22.09
CA THR A 174 11.27 8.14 -23.03
C THR A 174 12.36 9.24 -23.15
N PRO A 175 12.03 10.54 -23.20
CA PRO A 175 13.05 11.57 -23.31
C PRO A 175 14.12 11.51 -22.22
N ASN A 176 13.75 11.30 -20.98
CA ASN A 176 14.70 11.30 -19.86
C ASN A 176 15.72 10.15 -19.91
N PHE A 177 15.40 9.04 -20.59
CA PHE A 177 16.30 7.90 -20.77
C PHE A 177 16.99 7.85 -22.11
N PHE A 178 16.30 8.28 -23.18
CA PHE A 178 16.77 8.11 -24.54
C PHE A 178 17.51 9.33 -25.09
N GLU A 179 17.25 10.51 -24.59
CA GLU A 179 18.01 11.69 -24.98
C GLU A 179 19.45 11.58 -24.50
N ALA A 180 19.67 11.13 -23.26
CA ALA A 180 21.02 10.83 -22.79
C ALA A 180 21.77 9.81 -23.68
N SER A 181 21.05 8.85 -24.27
CA SER A 181 21.63 7.87 -25.17
C SER A 181 21.79 8.35 -26.62
N LYS A 182 21.11 9.42 -27.03
CA LYS A 182 21.28 10.05 -28.34
C LYS A 182 22.49 10.99 -28.36
N GLU A 183 22.85 11.56 -27.24
CA GLU A 183 23.96 12.53 -27.11
C GLU A 183 25.30 11.87 -26.77
N HIS A 184 25.30 10.63 -26.30
CA HIS A 184 26.53 9.92 -25.94
C HIS A 184 26.94 8.95 -27.04
N GLU A 185 28.23 9.02 -27.45
CA GLU A 185 28.79 8.03 -28.32
C GLU A 185 28.59 6.61 -27.80
N PRO A 186 28.24 5.63 -28.66
CA PRO A 186 28.13 4.25 -28.25
C PRO A 186 29.43 3.77 -27.59
N LEU A 187 29.32 3.19 -26.39
CA LEU A 187 30.46 2.52 -25.74
C LEU A 187 30.87 1.28 -26.55
N MET A 188 29.89 0.62 -27.13
CA MET A 188 30.05 -0.60 -27.92
C MET A 188 28.91 -0.71 -28.92
N THR A 189 29.30 -1.18 -30.15
CA THR A 189 28.33 -1.62 -31.16
C THR A 189 28.73 -3.03 -31.61
N THR A 190 27.80 -3.96 -31.51
CA THR A 190 27.99 -5.34 -31.98
C THR A 190 27.11 -5.57 -33.20
N GLU A 191 27.75 -5.80 -34.35
CA GLU A 191 27.08 -6.17 -35.61
C GLU A 191 26.74 -7.66 -35.63
N ILE A 192 25.50 -7.97 -36.00
CA ILE A 192 24.94 -9.31 -35.94
C ILE A 192 24.36 -9.66 -37.30
N LYS A 193 24.98 -10.63 -37.99
CA LYS A 193 24.41 -11.19 -39.23
C LYS A 193 23.07 -11.88 -38.91
N PRO A 194 22.04 -11.69 -39.72
CA PRO A 194 20.76 -12.32 -39.54
C PRO A 194 20.89 -13.84 -39.68
N GLU A 195 20.44 -14.53 -38.65
CA GLU A 195 20.26 -15.99 -38.60
C GLU A 195 18.83 -16.25 -38.13
N LYS A 196 18.30 -17.43 -38.42
CA LYS A 196 16.95 -17.78 -37.99
C LYS A 196 16.76 -17.62 -36.48
N GLU A 197 17.81 -17.87 -35.68
CA GLU A 197 17.83 -17.79 -34.25
C GLU A 197 19.18 -17.25 -33.75
N ILE A 198 19.12 -16.21 -32.91
CA ILE A 198 20.28 -15.46 -32.44
C ILE A 198 20.20 -15.35 -30.92
N TYR A 199 21.34 -15.53 -30.24
CA TYR A 199 21.48 -15.34 -28.80
C TYR A 199 22.49 -14.24 -28.52
N ILE A 200 22.08 -13.28 -27.67
CA ILE A 200 22.92 -12.15 -27.23
C ILE A 200 23.06 -12.27 -25.73
N ARG A 201 24.26 -12.13 -25.19
CA ARG A 201 24.56 -12.10 -23.77
C ARG A 201 25.10 -10.73 -23.40
N TYR A 202 24.63 -10.19 -22.30
CA TYR A 202 25.25 -9.09 -21.57
C TYR A 202 26.02 -9.64 -20.37
N ASN A 203 27.25 -9.21 -20.21
CA ASN A 203 28.11 -9.52 -19.08
C ASN A 203 29.12 -8.39 -18.88
N ASP A 204 29.26 -7.89 -17.65
CA ASP A 204 30.27 -6.91 -17.24
C ASP A 204 30.41 -5.72 -18.20
N GLY A 205 29.28 -5.05 -18.48
CA GLY A 205 29.24 -3.84 -19.30
C GLY A 205 29.31 -4.08 -20.81
N SER A 206 29.41 -5.32 -21.28
CA SER A 206 29.56 -5.67 -22.70
C SER A 206 28.45 -6.59 -23.21
N VAL A 207 28.15 -6.51 -24.49
CA VAL A 207 27.24 -7.42 -25.18
C VAL A 207 27.97 -8.19 -26.29
N ALA A 208 27.68 -9.48 -26.43
CA ALA A 208 28.25 -10.33 -27.47
C ALA A 208 27.20 -11.32 -28.02
N LYS A 209 27.29 -11.60 -29.31
CA LYS A 209 26.59 -12.74 -29.93
C LYS A 209 27.23 -14.02 -29.43
N MET A 210 26.43 -14.95 -28.93
CA MET A 210 26.88 -16.27 -28.50
C MET A 210 26.90 -17.27 -29.64
N PRO A 211 27.79 -18.28 -29.57
CA PRO A 211 27.64 -19.49 -30.38
C PRO A 211 26.26 -20.11 -30.16
N LEU A 212 25.65 -20.64 -31.24
CA LEU A 212 24.25 -21.08 -31.21
C LEU A 212 23.96 -22.11 -30.10
N ASN A 213 24.82 -23.10 -29.93
CA ASN A 213 24.60 -24.15 -28.93
C ASN A 213 24.77 -23.63 -27.50
N ASP A 214 25.77 -22.78 -27.25
CA ASP A 214 26.01 -22.18 -25.92
C ASP A 214 24.85 -21.26 -25.54
N GLY A 215 24.39 -20.44 -26.49
CA GLY A 215 23.24 -19.57 -26.33
C GLY A 215 21.96 -20.35 -26.05
N LYS A 216 21.69 -21.45 -26.74
CA LYS A 216 20.56 -22.34 -26.48
C LYS A 216 20.61 -22.91 -25.06
N THR A 217 21.77 -23.35 -24.63
CA THR A 217 21.97 -23.95 -23.30
C THR A 217 21.74 -22.92 -22.21
N LEU A 218 22.41 -21.78 -22.29
CA LEU A 218 22.24 -20.71 -21.28
C LEU A 218 20.78 -20.24 -21.23
N PHE A 219 20.14 -20.00 -22.38
CA PHE A 219 18.74 -19.58 -22.44
C PHE A 219 17.80 -20.62 -21.82
N ALA A 220 17.98 -21.89 -22.13
CA ALA A 220 17.15 -22.97 -21.59
C ALA A 220 17.29 -23.12 -20.08
N VAL A 221 18.49 -23.02 -19.52
CA VAL A 221 18.74 -23.06 -18.07
C VAL A 221 18.06 -21.86 -17.40
N THR A 222 18.30 -20.65 -17.91
CA THR A 222 17.68 -19.42 -17.37
C THR A 222 16.16 -19.49 -17.42
N GLN A 223 15.60 -20.01 -18.52
CA GLN A 223 14.14 -20.17 -18.65
C GLN A 223 13.58 -21.21 -17.68
N LEU A 224 14.29 -22.31 -17.44
CA LEU A 224 13.87 -23.30 -16.43
C LEU A 224 13.85 -22.71 -15.03
N GLN A 225 14.86 -21.93 -14.64
CA GLN A 225 14.94 -21.25 -13.34
C GLN A 225 13.80 -20.23 -13.20
N SER A 226 13.58 -19.38 -14.20
CA SER A 226 12.47 -18.42 -14.22
C SER A 226 11.11 -19.11 -14.13
N ASN A 227 10.91 -20.20 -14.88
CA ASN A 227 9.66 -20.97 -14.82
C ASN A 227 9.47 -21.67 -13.48
N HIS A 228 10.53 -22.17 -12.86
CA HIS A 228 10.49 -22.78 -11.54
C HIS A 228 9.97 -21.76 -10.51
N LEU A 229 10.56 -20.58 -10.47
CA LEU A 229 10.15 -19.48 -9.62
C LEU A 229 8.69 -19.07 -9.87
N ALA A 230 8.30 -18.88 -11.14
CA ALA A 230 6.94 -18.49 -11.51
C ALA A 230 5.88 -19.57 -11.20
N ASN A 231 6.30 -20.83 -10.99
CA ASN A 231 5.44 -21.95 -10.64
C ASN A 231 5.47 -22.32 -9.14
N GLN A 232 6.22 -21.59 -8.32
CA GLN A 232 6.26 -21.80 -6.86
C GLN A 232 4.85 -21.72 -6.24
N VAL A 233 4.06 -20.76 -6.71
CA VAL A 233 2.65 -20.63 -6.37
C VAL A 233 1.83 -20.56 -7.65
N VAL A 234 0.82 -21.44 -7.76
CA VAL A 234 -0.08 -21.50 -8.92
C VAL A 234 -1.52 -21.30 -8.44
N ILE A 235 -2.22 -20.39 -9.09
CA ILE A 235 -3.62 -20.06 -8.79
C ILE A 235 -4.44 -20.23 -10.06
N ASN A 236 -5.56 -20.97 -9.96
CA ASN A 236 -6.53 -21.10 -11.03
C ASN A 236 -7.94 -20.79 -10.50
N THR A 237 -8.55 -19.79 -11.05
CA THR A 237 -9.91 -19.33 -10.71
C THR A 237 -10.66 -18.96 -11.97
N PRO A 238 -11.97 -18.72 -11.91
CA PRO A 238 -12.73 -18.15 -13.04
C PRO A 238 -12.28 -16.74 -13.42
N ASP A 239 -11.58 -16.04 -12.52
CA ASP A 239 -11.10 -14.67 -12.73
C ASP A 239 -9.67 -14.66 -13.30
N LYS A 240 -9.57 -14.31 -14.59
CA LYS A 240 -8.29 -14.30 -15.31
C LYS A 240 -7.28 -13.28 -14.75
N PHE A 241 -7.75 -12.18 -14.12
CA PHE A 241 -6.86 -11.18 -13.53
C PHE A 241 -6.14 -11.72 -12.28
N LEU A 242 -6.81 -12.56 -11.50
CA LEU A 242 -6.25 -13.18 -10.31
C LEU A 242 -5.29 -14.33 -10.62
N ASN A 243 -5.45 -15.00 -11.76
CA ASN A 243 -4.61 -16.13 -12.13
C ASN A 243 -3.15 -15.75 -12.43
N THR A 244 -2.85 -14.46 -12.56
CA THR A 244 -1.48 -13.96 -12.72
C THR A 244 -0.74 -13.80 -11.38
N LEU A 245 -1.46 -13.80 -10.24
CA LEU A 245 -0.90 -13.42 -8.94
C LEU A 245 0.23 -14.33 -8.45
N GLY A 246 0.07 -15.65 -8.57
CA GLY A 246 1.04 -16.59 -7.99
C GLY A 246 2.47 -16.31 -8.46
N GLY A 247 2.68 -16.24 -9.76
CA GLY A 247 4.01 -16.03 -10.34
C GLY A 247 4.59 -14.62 -10.07
N VAL A 248 3.76 -13.58 -10.06
CA VAL A 248 4.28 -12.23 -9.78
C VAL A 248 4.63 -12.04 -8.31
N LEU A 249 3.87 -12.64 -7.38
CA LEU A 249 4.20 -12.63 -5.95
C LEU A 249 5.55 -13.30 -5.68
N THR A 250 5.76 -14.48 -6.25
CA THR A 250 7.03 -15.19 -6.07
C THR A 250 8.20 -14.47 -6.72
N SER A 251 8.03 -13.91 -7.92
CA SER A 251 9.07 -13.12 -8.58
C SER A 251 9.40 -11.84 -7.80
N ALA A 252 8.40 -11.15 -7.25
CA ALA A 252 8.61 -9.95 -6.46
C ALA A 252 9.30 -10.26 -5.12
N ALA A 253 8.84 -11.31 -4.42
CA ALA A 253 9.44 -11.73 -3.15
C ALA A 253 10.88 -12.22 -3.30
N ASP A 254 11.20 -12.92 -4.40
CA ASP A 254 12.58 -13.29 -4.71
C ASP A 254 13.44 -12.07 -5.05
N GLY A 255 12.89 -11.11 -5.78
CA GLY A 255 13.56 -9.85 -6.14
C GLY A 255 13.92 -8.95 -4.94
N ILE A 256 13.20 -9.06 -3.84
CA ILE A 256 13.52 -8.34 -2.58
C ILE A 256 14.36 -9.15 -1.60
N TRP A 257 14.77 -10.35 -1.93
CA TRP A 257 15.64 -11.19 -1.08
C TRP A 257 17.13 -10.89 -1.36
N ASP A 258 17.97 -10.76 -0.32
CA ASP A 258 19.42 -10.49 -0.42
C ASP A 258 20.30 -11.58 0.21
N GLU A 259 19.79 -12.81 0.32
CA GLU A 259 20.37 -13.98 0.98
C GLU A 259 20.45 -13.91 2.52
N LYS A 260 20.13 -12.77 3.09
CA LYS A 260 20.13 -12.54 4.55
C LYS A 260 18.78 -12.16 5.10
N VAL A 261 18.11 -11.21 4.41
CA VAL A 261 16.83 -10.64 4.83
C VAL A 261 16.00 -10.24 3.60
N TRP A 262 14.69 -10.11 3.78
CA TRP A 262 13.87 -9.38 2.82
C TRP A 262 14.11 -7.89 2.97
N LEU A 263 14.26 -7.23 1.83
CA LEU A 263 14.53 -5.81 1.72
C LEU A 263 13.24 -4.99 1.63
N HIS A 264 13.34 -3.70 1.81
CA HIS A 264 12.26 -2.73 1.68
C HIS A 264 11.64 -2.73 0.27
N GLY A 265 12.45 -2.88 -0.78
CA GLY A 265 12.00 -2.97 -2.17
C GLY A 265 13.02 -3.64 -3.08
N ALA A 266 12.59 -4.02 -4.28
CA ALA A 266 13.41 -4.76 -5.23
C ALA A 266 14.33 -3.88 -6.08
N VAL A 267 14.00 -2.61 -6.24
CA VAL A 267 14.67 -1.70 -7.19
C VAL A 267 15.37 -0.55 -6.46
N GLY A 268 14.80 0.63 -6.39
CA GLY A 268 15.45 1.81 -5.78
C GLY A 268 15.61 1.73 -4.26
N TRP A 269 14.76 0.98 -3.61
CA TRP A 269 14.69 0.84 -2.17
C TRP A 269 15.24 -0.49 -1.66
N ARG A 270 16.33 -1.01 -2.24
CA ARG A 270 17.02 -2.18 -1.73
C ARG A 270 17.78 -1.85 -0.43
N VAL A 271 17.03 -1.57 0.63
CA VAL A 271 17.54 -1.23 1.95
C VAL A 271 16.98 -2.19 3.00
N GLN A 272 17.73 -2.40 4.07
CA GLN A 272 17.39 -3.31 5.16
C GLN A 272 16.52 -2.60 6.19
N LEU A 273 15.43 -3.23 6.59
CA LEU A 273 14.51 -2.81 7.66
C LEU A 273 13.97 -4.06 8.37
N PRO A 274 13.93 -4.11 9.70
CA PRO A 274 13.56 -5.33 10.43
C PRO A 274 12.11 -5.75 10.25
N GLY A 275 11.17 -4.85 10.25
CA GLY A 275 9.74 -5.15 10.21
C GLY A 275 8.99 -4.29 9.21
N TRP A 276 9.10 -4.62 7.94
CA TRP A 276 8.38 -3.94 6.86
C TRP A 276 7.30 -4.82 6.24
N ARG A 277 6.72 -5.76 7.02
CA ARG A 277 5.74 -6.78 6.58
C ARG A 277 6.23 -7.68 5.44
N ALA A 278 7.46 -7.49 4.96
CA ALA A 278 8.05 -8.28 3.87
C ALA A 278 8.32 -9.74 4.29
N GLY A 279 8.57 -9.99 5.56
CA GLY A 279 8.82 -11.32 6.13
C GLY A 279 7.62 -12.27 5.99
N TYR A 280 6.40 -11.75 5.89
CA TYR A 280 5.23 -12.59 5.58
C TYR A 280 5.39 -13.37 4.27
N SER A 281 6.10 -12.83 3.27
CA SER A 281 6.34 -13.50 1.99
C SER A 281 6.96 -14.88 2.15
N GLY A 282 7.78 -15.09 3.17
CA GLY A 282 8.50 -16.34 3.37
C GLY A 282 7.58 -17.53 3.47
N ASP A 283 6.76 -17.55 4.48
CA ASP A 283 5.91 -18.70 4.78
C ASP A 283 4.77 -18.86 3.79
N PHE A 284 4.08 -17.77 3.45
CA PHE A 284 2.95 -17.83 2.53
C PHE A 284 3.33 -18.29 1.13
N LEU A 285 4.58 -18.11 0.73
CA LEU A 285 5.12 -18.58 -0.55
C LEU A 285 5.96 -19.85 -0.44
N GLY A 286 6.12 -20.43 0.76
CA GLY A 286 6.80 -21.69 1.01
C GLY A 286 8.32 -21.60 1.14
N TRP A 287 8.86 -20.45 1.55
CA TRP A 287 10.30 -20.23 1.81
C TRP A 287 10.62 -20.13 3.30
N HIS A 288 10.35 -21.21 4.04
CA HIS A 288 10.55 -21.26 5.50
C HIS A 288 11.99 -21.05 5.92
N ASP A 289 12.95 -21.60 5.17
CA ASP A 289 14.38 -21.41 5.46
C ASP A 289 14.82 -19.95 5.31
N ARG A 290 14.29 -19.24 4.29
CA ARG A 290 14.53 -17.79 4.13
C ARG A 290 13.89 -17.00 5.28
N ALA A 291 12.67 -17.36 5.69
CA ALA A 291 11.99 -16.74 6.82
C ALA A 291 12.81 -16.93 8.11
N ARG A 292 13.23 -18.16 8.42
CA ARG A 292 14.09 -18.43 9.55
C ARG A 292 15.39 -17.62 9.51
N THR A 293 16.05 -17.55 8.35
CA THR A 293 17.27 -16.75 8.15
C THR A 293 17.04 -15.27 8.42
N HIS A 294 15.95 -14.70 7.88
CA HIS A 294 15.54 -13.31 8.09
C HIS A 294 15.35 -13.00 9.59
N PHE A 295 14.54 -13.81 10.26
CA PHE A 295 14.27 -13.60 11.69
C PHE A 295 15.51 -13.79 12.56
N SER A 296 16.33 -14.78 12.28
CA SER A 296 17.58 -14.99 13.02
C SER A 296 18.55 -13.82 12.89
N ASN A 297 18.74 -13.32 11.67
CA ASN A 297 19.66 -12.21 11.41
C ASN A 297 19.23 -10.90 12.09
N TYR A 298 17.93 -10.62 12.17
CA TYR A 298 17.44 -9.46 12.92
C TYR A 298 17.38 -9.71 14.43
N ALA A 299 17.15 -10.92 14.88
CA ALA A 299 17.27 -11.26 16.31
C ALA A 299 18.65 -10.96 16.87
N GLU A 300 19.72 -11.14 16.06
CA GLU A 300 21.09 -10.75 16.42
C GLU A 300 21.34 -9.24 16.37
N SER A 301 20.41 -8.46 15.85
CA SER A 301 20.43 -6.99 15.87
C SER A 301 19.78 -6.41 17.13
N MET A 302 19.23 -7.26 17.99
CA MET A 302 18.61 -6.81 19.23
C MET A 302 19.63 -6.35 20.24
N VAL A 303 19.38 -5.18 20.85
CA VAL A 303 20.13 -4.69 22.01
C VAL A 303 19.85 -5.58 23.21
N THR A 304 20.89 -6.13 23.84
CA THR A 304 20.77 -7.07 24.95
C THR A 304 21.65 -6.74 26.18
N ASN A 305 22.43 -5.68 26.10
CA ASN A 305 23.45 -5.32 27.09
C ASN A 305 23.37 -3.86 27.57
N ILE A 306 22.24 -3.18 27.26
CA ILE A 306 22.02 -1.80 27.69
C ILE A 306 20.74 -1.75 28.51
N GLU A 307 20.86 -1.53 29.80
CA GLU A 307 19.69 -1.33 30.67
C GLU A 307 19.14 0.08 30.48
N GLN A 308 17.83 0.18 30.46
CA GLN A 308 17.14 1.46 30.47
C GLN A 308 17.23 2.09 31.85
N LYS A 309 17.86 3.28 31.93
CA LYS A 309 18.13 3.96 33.21
C LYS A 309 16.96 4.84 33.68
N PHE A 310 16.10 5.25 32.77
CA PHE A 310 14.93 6.08 33.05
C PHE A 310 13.82 5.77 32.06
N SER A 311 12.59 6.04 32.44
CA SER A 311 11.43 5.82 31.56
C SER A 311 11.50 6.71 30.34
N HIS A 312 10.98 6.21 29.22
CA HIS A 312 10.81 7.04 28.04
C HIS A 312 9.84 8.20 28.37
N PRO A 313 10.24 9.45 28.12
CA PRO A 313 9.35 10.56 28.43
C PRO A 313 8.15 10.53 27.48
N MET A 314 6.95 10.51 28.04
CA MET A 314 5.69 10.63 27.28
C MET A 314 5.52 12.01 26.66
N GLN A 315 6.17 13.02 27.25
CA GLN A 315 6.04 14.41 26.87
C GLN A 315 7.38 15.11 26.76
N ASP A 316 7.56 15.91 25.75
CA ASP A 316 8.58 16.95 25.72
C ASP A 316 8.08 18.15 26.52
N ALA A 317 8.59 18.29 27.76
CA ALA A 317 8.12 19.34 28.67
C ALA A 317 8.41 20.78 28.17
N ALA A 318 9.45 20.95 27.35
CA ALA A 318 9.80 22.25 26.81
C ALA A 318 8.82 22.70 25.70
N LEU A 319 8.27 21.74 24.95
CA LEU A 319 7.38 21.99 23.83
C LEU A 319 5.91 21.64 24.15
N ASN A 320 5.64 21.08 25.34
CA ASN A 320 4.32 20.55 25.72
C ASN A 320 3.70 19.63 24.65
N SER A 321 4.51 18.77 24.07
CA SER A 321 4.12 17.89 22.98
C SER A 321 4.62 16.47 23.20
N ALA A 322 4.00 15.50 22.54
CA ALA A 322 4.49 14.15 22.51
C ALA A 322 5.90 14.11 21.88
N ARG A 323 6.67 13.14 22.33
CA ARG A 323 8.02 12.95 21.84
C ARG A 323 8.03 12.09 20.60
N ALA A 324 7.86 12.74 19.49
CA ALA A 324 7.79 12.10 18.17
C ALA A 324 9.07 12.24 17.34
N GLU A 325 10.17 12.70 17.94
CA GLU A 325 11.36 13.03 17.19
C GLU A 325 12.29 11.86 16.85
N LYS A 326 13.08 12.06 15.79
CA LYS A 326 14.20 11.18 15.40
C LYS A 326 15.29 11.03 16.47
N LYS A 327 15.34 11.89 17.43
CA LYS A 327 16.12 11.73 18.65
C LYS A 327 15.35 10.90 19.69
N TRP A 328 14.66 9.90 19.23
CA TRP A 328 14.03 8.94 20.10
C TRP A 328 15.05 8.56 21.15
N GLY A 329 14.74 8.96 22.35
CA GLY A 329 15.76 9.16 23.33
C GLY A 329 16.57 7.90 23.60
N SER A 330 17.73 8.10 24.12
CA SER A 330 18.54 7.00 24.66
C SER A 330 17.76 5.94 25.46
N PRO A 331 16.58 6.23 26.09
CA PRO A 331 15.79 5.19 26.74
C PRO A 331 15.30 4.10 25.81
N MET A 332 14.89 4.42 24.58
CA MET A 332 14.43 3.42 23.61
C MET A 332 15.57 2.54 23.08
N TYR A 333 16.78 3.06 23.00
CA TYR A 333 17.97 2.28 22.65
C TYR A 333 18.46 1.48 23.85
N SER A 334 17.73 0.44 24.17
CA SER A 334 17.94 -0.40 25.35
C SER A 334 17.54 -1.85 25.07
N ASN A 335 17.74 -2.71 26.06
CA ASN A 335 17.44 -4.14 25.94
C ASN A 335 16.03 -4.39 25.41
N GLY A 336 15.94 -5.13 24.31
CA GLY A 336 14.71 -5.49 23.60
C GLY A 336 14.46 -4.71 22.30
N TYR A 337 15.20 -3.60 22.06
CA TYR A 337 15.12 -2.88 20.80
C TYR A 337 15.86 -3.61 19.68
N ILE A 338 15.24 -3.75 18.50
CA ILE A 338 15.81 -4.38 17.31
C ILE A 338 16.32 -3.30 16.36
N CYS A 339 17.63 -3.30 16.10
CA CYS A 339 18.29 -2.32 15.26
C CYS A 339 18.09 -2.56 13.77
N ARG A 340 18.36 -1.54 12.97
CA ARG A 340 18.06 -1.49 11.53
C ARG A 340 18.78 -2.56 10.70
N TYR A 341 20.06 -2.79 10.98
CA TYR A 341 20.89 -3.66 10.13
C TYR A 341 21.01 -5.05 10.70
N PRO A 342 20.85 -6.12 9.87
CA PRO A 342 20.94 -7.48 10.36
C PRO A 342 22.33 -7.78 10.95
N ASN A 343 22.34 -8.52 12.05
CA ASN A 343 23.54 -8.89 12.81
C ASN A 343 24.33 -7.69 13.40
N LYS A 344 23.69 -6.53 13.60
CA LYS A 344 24.33 -5.32 14.14
C LYS A 344 23.41 -4.59 15.10
N ALA A 345 23.76 -4.52 16.37
CA ALA A 345 23.01 -3.79 17.40
C ALA A 345 23.63 -2.39 17.63
N ASP A 346 23.82 -1.60 16.56
CA ASP A 346 24.56 -0.35 16.60
C ASP A 346 23.85 0.85 15.93
N ASN A 347 22.66 0.64 15.39
CA ASN A 347 21.97 1.71 14.66
C ASN A 347 20.47 1.72 14.95
N MET A 348 20.05 2.74 15.72
CA MET A 348 18.65 2.99 15.98
C MET A 348 17.94 3.50 14.72
N ASN A 349 16.72 3.01 14.47
CA ASN A 349 15.84 3.45 13.41
C ASN A 349 14.41 3.58 13.97
N HIS A 350 13.41 3.49 13.10
CA HIS A 350 12.01 3.54 13.49
C HIS A 350 11.64 2.41 14.46
N TYR A 351 11.10 2.77 15.60
CA TYR A 351 10.81 1.82 16.68
C TYR A 351 9.61 0.92 16.35
N ASP A 352 8.61 1.45 15.66
CA ASP A 352 7.38 0.76 15.30
C ASP A 352 7.58 -0.39 14.32
N MET A 353 8.70 -0.41 13.58
CA MET A 353 9.11 -1.57 12.77
C MET A 353 9.37 -2.82 13.61
N ASN A 354 9.69 -2.66 14.89
CA ASN A 354 9.87 -3.77 15.80
C ASN A 354 8.56 -4.53 16.06
N LEU A 355 7.42 -3.83 16.13
CA LEU A 355 6.09 -4.44 16.25
C LEU A 355 5.79 -5.36 15.06
N CYS A 356 6.05 -4.87 13.84
CA CYS A 356 5.84 -5.65 12.62
C CYS A 356 6.76 -6.89 12.59
N TYR A 357 8.04 -6.73 12.91
CA TYR A 357 8.98 -7.86 12.95
C TYR A 357 8.53 -8.96 13.92
N ILE A 358 8.06 -8.60 15.10
CA ILE A 358 7.56 -9.58 16.07
C ILE A 358 6.30 -10.27 15.56
N ASP A 359 5.39 -9.52 14.94
CA ASP A 359 4.17 -10.12 14.37
C ASP A 359 4.50 -11.10 13.23
N GLU A 360 5.42 -10.72 12.34
CA GLU A 360 5.91 -11.60 11.27
C GLU A 360 6.57 -12.88 11.82
N LEU A 361 7.41 -12.76 12.87
CA LEU A 361 8.03 -13.91 13.54
C LEU A 361 6.99 -14.85 14.17
N LEU A 362 5.98 -14.30 14.81
CA LEU A 362 4.91 -15.10 15.43
C LEU A 362 4.08 -15.84 14.37
N TRP A 363 3.81 -15.22 13.22
CA TRP A 363 3.19 -15.89 12.08
C TRP A 363 4.06 -17.02 11.54
N HIS A 364 5.39 -16.83 11.46
CA HIS A 364 6.33 -17.88 11.07
C HIS A 364 6.25 -19.08 12.00
N LEU A 365 6.29 -18.84 13.31
CA LEU A 365 6.17 -19.91 14.31
C LEU A 365 4.85 -20.65 14.21
N ASN A 366 3.76 -19.91 14.00
CA ASN A 366 2.42 -20.49 13.84
C ASN A 366 2.28 -21.29 12.53
N TRP A 367 2.96 -20.86 11.47
CA TRP A 367 2.96 -21.55 10.18
C TRP A 367 3.76 -22.85 10.23
N THR A 368 4.94 -22.83 10.80
CA THR A 368 5.88 -23.96 10.81
C THR A 368 5.67 -24.92 11.98
N GLY A 369 5.20 -24.42 13.12
CA GLY A 369 5.14 -25.20 14.37
C GLY A 369 6.51 -25.60 14.90
N ASP A 370 7.59 -24.87 14.53
CA ASP A 370 8.97 -25.15 14.95
C ASP A 370 9.23 -24.72 16.39
N LEU A 371 8.98 -25.63 17.35
CA LEU A 371 9.22 -25.40 18.76
C LEU A 371 10.71 -25.23 19.10
N ASN A 372 11.64 -25.74 18.30
CA ASN A 372 13.06 -25.50 18.52
C ASN A 372 13.41 -24.05 18.20
N PHE A 373 12.94 -23.55 17.08
CA PHE A 373 13.11 -22.15 16.74
C PHE A 373 12.40 -21.22 17.72
N ALA A 374 11.21 -21.61 18.20
CA ALA A 374 10.54 -20.88 19.27
C ALA A 374 11.39 -20.77 20.55
N ARG A 375 12.09 -21.85 20.95
CA ARG A 375 13.06 -21.81 22.08
C ARG A 375 14.25 -20.90 21.81
N GLU A 376 14.80 -20.94 20.60
CA GLU A 376 15.90 -20.06 20.17
C GLU A 376 15.49 -18.58 20.26
N MET A 377 14.28 -18.23 19.83
CA MET A 377 13.75 -16.86 19.81
C MET A 377 13.19 -16.41 21.17
N TRP A 378 12.94 -17.31 22.09
CA TRP A 378 12.21 -17.03 23.32
C TRP A 378 12.77 -15.87 24.15
N GLN A 379 14.11 -15.84 24.36
CA GLN A 379 14.73 -14.75 25.09
C GLN A 379 14.60 -13.39 24.39
N LYS A 380 14.67 -13.38 23.07
CA LYS A 380 14.49 -12.16 22.27
C LYS A 380 13.05 -11.66 22.37
N LEU A 381 12.08 -12.56 22.30
CA LEU A 381 10.66 -12.23 22.47
C LEU A 381 10.38 -11.65 23.86
N LYS A 382 10.89 -12.26 24.92
CA LYS A 382 10.74 -11.74 26.28
C LYS A 382 11.33 -10.34 26.45
N LEU A 383 12.53 -10.11 25.92
CA LEU A 383 13.17 -8.79 26.00
C LEU A 383 12.37 -7.72 25.25
N HIS A 384 11.84 -8.08 24.07
CA HIS A 384 11.03 -7.15 23.30
C HIS A 384 9.72 -6.80 24.01
N LEU A 385 8.97 -7.78 24.52
CA LEU A 385 7.73 -7.52 25.25
C LEU A 385 7.96 -6.66 26.51
N ALA A 386 9.06 -6.89 27.22
CA ALA A 386 9.44 -6.05 28.34
C ALA A 386 9.84 -4.63 27.90
N TRP A 387 10.45 -4.48 26.72
CA TRP A 387 10.80 -3.20 26.13
C TRP A 387 9.57 -2.41 25.71
N GLU A 388 8.59 -3.06 25.07
CA GLU A 388 7.30 -2.46 24.71
C GLU A 388 6.56 -1.95 25.94
N LYS A 389 6.40 -2.79 26.97
CA LYS A 389 5.72 -2.43 28.22
C LYS A 389 6.35 -1.21 28.89
N ARG A 390 7.69 -1.15 28.98
CA ARG A 390 8.39 -0.03 29.63
C ARG A 390 8.24 1.29 28.88
N ASN A 391 8.26 1.24 27.55
CA ASN A 391 8.32 2.46 26.74
C ASN A 391 6.93 2.95 26.29
N PHE A 392 5.95 2.05 26.15
CA PHE A 392 4.67 2.37 25.53
C PHE A 392 3.44 2.08 26.41
N ASP A 393 3.63 1.55 27.60
CA ASP A 393 2.58 1.46 28.64
C ASP A 393 3.17 1.80 30.02
N PRO A 394 3.77 3.02 30.18
CA PRO A 394 4.43 3.40 31.43
C PRO A 394 3.47 3.66 32.58
N ASP A 395 2.21 3.96 32.31
CA ASP A 395 1.13 4.18 33.30
C ASP A 395 0.39 2.88 33.65
N ASN A 396 0.74 1.79 32.98
CA ASN A 396 0.19 0.46 33.22
C ASN A 396 -1.33 0.38 33.07
N ASN A 397 -1.87 1.11 32.09
CA ASN A 397 -3.31 1.10 31.78
C ASN A 397 -3.68 0.00 30.78
N HIS A 398 -2.69 -0.77 30.27
CA HIS A 398 -2.77 -1.85 29.28
C HIS A 398 -3.23 -1.38 27.90
N LEU A 399 -3.08 -0.09 27.60
CA LEU A 399 -3.20 0.49 26.26
C LEU A 399 -1.84 1.06 25.88
N TYR A 400 -1.34 0.63 24.74
CA TYR A 400 0.01 0.97 24.33
C TYR A 400 0.04 2.25 23.52
N ASP A 401 0.85 3.18 23.97
CA ASP A 401 1.13 4.44 23.29
C ASP A 401 1.76 4.20 21.89
N ALA A 402 1.66 5.19 21.04
CA ALA A 402 2.52 5.31 19.87
C ALA A 402 2.89 6.78 19.66
N TYR A 403 4.05 6.98 19.03
CA TYR A 403 4.53 8.31 18.60
C TYR A 403 4.63 8.39 17.07
N ALA A 404 4.73 7.27 16.40
CA ALA A 404 4.81 7.17 14.96
C ALA A 404 4.18 5.87 14.46
N CYS A 405 3.78 5.88 13.19
CA CYS A 405 3.34 4.69 12.46
C CYS A 405 3.99 4.70 11.07
N ILE A 406 5.31 4.60 11.04
CA ILE A 406 6.13 4.78 9.84
C ILE A 406 5.87 3.69 8.81
N TRP A 407 5.54 2.48 9.25
CA TRP A 407 5.19 1.38 8.35
C TRP A 407 3.91 1.67 7.53
N ALA A 408 3.00 2.49 8.01
CA ALA A 408 1.82 2.94 7.26
C ALA A 408 2.10 4.20 6.45
N SER A 409 2.86 5.15 7.01
CA SER A 409 3.26 6.38 6.35
C SER A 409 4.44 7.03 7.07
N ASP A 410 5.47 7.45 6.33
CA ASP A 410 6.59 8.24 6.85
C ASP A 410 6.13 9.53 7.54
N GLY A 411 4.93 9.96 7.21
CA GLY A 411 4.32 11.15 7.70
C GLY A 411 3.43 11.00 8.93
N LEU A 412 3.19 9.80 9.42
CA LEU A 412 2.21 9.55 10.48
C LEU A 412 2.87 9.52 11.86
N TYR A 413 2.56 10.54 12.66
CA TYR A 413 2.95 10.64 14.06
C TYR A 413 1.73 10.87 14.94
N TYR A 414 1.81 10.46 16.21
CA TYR A 414 0.77 10.62 17.21
C TYR A 414 1.21 11.58 18.32
N ASP A 415 0.27 12.28 18.94
CA ASP A 415 0.51 13.11 20.13
C ASP A 415 0.58 12.26 21.40
N SER A 416 1.23 11.09 21.35
CA SER A 416 1.21 10.06 22.40
C SER A 416 -0.22 9.64 22.76
N GLY A 417 -0.36 8.53 23.42
CA GLY A 417 -1.65 8.08 23.91
C GLY A 417 -1.97 6.67 23.51
N ASP A 418 -3.08 6.21 23.94
CA ASP A 418 -3.60 4.86 23.81
C ASP A 418 -3.95 4.57 22.37
N VAL A 419 -3.03 4.01 21.60
CA VAL A 419 -3.20 3.81 20.15
C VAL A 419 -3.68 2.39 19.85
N THR A 420 -4.77 2.29 19.11
CA THR A 420 -5.43 0.99 18.85
C THR A 420 -4.53 0.01 18.12
N HIS A 421 -3.80 0.40 17.05
CA HIS A 421 -2.96 -0.55 16.32
C HIS A 421 -1.76 -1.03 17.14
N SER A 422 -1.11 -0.15 17.91
CA SER A 422 0.00 -0.50 18.81
C SER A 422 -0.46 -1.47 19.89
N THR A 423 -1.61 -1.19 20.50
CA THR A 423 -2.25 -2.06 21.48
C THR A 423 -2.63 -3.42 20.88
N ALA A 424 -3.13 -3.44 19.65
CA ALA A 424 -3.51 -4.67 18.95
C ALA A 424 -2.30 -5.58 18.67
N TYR A 425 -1.18 -5.03 18.25
CA TYR A 425 0.07 -5.79 18.09
C TYR A 425 0.53 -6.39 19.42
N ASN A 426 0.52 -5.59 20.49
CA ASN A 426 0.92 -6.05 21.81
C ASN A 426 -0.03 -7.12 22.39
N TYR A 427 -1.34 -7.03 22.10
CA TYR A 427 -2.30 -8.08 22.42
C TYR A 427 -1.90 -9.41 21.77
N ARG A 428 -1.74 -9.45 20.43
CA ARG A 428 -1.34 -10.67 19.73
C ARG A 428 -0.01 -11.21 20.24
N ALA A 429 0.97 -10.32 20.44
CA ALA A 429 2.30 -10.73 20.88
C ALA A 429 2.27 -11.39 22.25
N ASN A 430 1.56 -10.83 23.22
CA ASN A 430 1.40 -11.42 24.55
C ASN A 430 0.56 -12.71 24.51
N LYS A 431 -0.55 -12.75 23.78
CA LYS A 431 -1.37 -13.96 23.61
C LYS A 431 -0.54 -15.11 23.06
N MET A 432 0.18 -14.90 21.96
CA MET A 432 1.01 -15.94 21.35
C MET A 432 2.23 -16.28 22.20
N ALA A 433 2.81 -15.31 22.90
CA ALA A 433 3.89 -15.59 23.86
C ALA A 433 3.43 -16.52 24.99
N ALA A 434 2.19 -16.35 25.50
CA ALA A 434 1.62 -17.25 26.50
C ALA A 434 1.45 -18.69 25.92
N GLU A 435 0.92 -18.81 24.71
CA GLU A 435 0.75 -20.12 24.02
C GLU A 435 2.11 -20.80 23.77
N ILE A 436 3.10 -20.05 23.30
CA ILE A 436 4.47 -20.55 23.07
C ILE A 436 5.13 -20.96 24.38
N ALA A 437 5.01 -20.14 25.45
CA ALA A 437 5.57 -20.45 26.77
C ALA A 437 5.07 -21.81 27.27
N GLU A 438 3.78 -22.08 27.21
CA GLU A 438 3.19 -23.40 27.59
C GLU A 438 3.81 -24.54 26.78
N LEU A 439 3.94 -24.36 25.44
CA LEU A 439 4.46 -25.39 24.55
C LEU A 439 5.95 -25.70 24.75
N ILE A 440 6.74 -24.72 25.21
CA ILE A 440 8.17 -24.90 25.45
C ILE A 440 8.54 -25.12 26.94
N GLY A 441 7.56 -25.07 27.85
CA GLY A 441 7.72 -25.33 29.29
C GLY A 441 8.20 -24.13 30.10
N GLU A 442 7.89 -22.91 29.64
CA GLU A 442 8.16 -21.63 30.33
C GLU A 442 6.88 -21.14 31.04
N ASP A 443 7.02 -20.12 31.91
CA ASP A 443 5.87 -19.50 32.59
C ASP A 443 5.04 -18.64 31.64
N ALA A 444 3.85 -19.06 31.34
CA ALA A 444 2.88 -18.37 30.48
C ALA A 444 2.07 -17.29 31.21
N THR A 445 2.07 -17.32 32.56
CA THR A 445 1.16 -16.48 33.36
C THR A 445 1.27 -14.99 33.09
N PRO A 446 2.47 -14.37 33.08
CA PRO A 446 2.58 -12.93 32.89
C PRO A 446 2.03 -12.48 31.50
N TYR A 447 2.28 -13.25 30.46
CA TYR A 447 1.84 -12.92 29.09
C TYR A 447 0.34 -13.12 28.90
N ARG A 448 -0.23 -14.19 29.50
CA ARG A 448 -1.68 -14.41 29.48
C ARG A 448 -2.42 -13.30 30.21
N THR A 449 -1.96 -12.94 31.39
CA THR A 449 -2.55 -11.85 32.18
C THR A 449 -2.51 -10.53 31.42
N GLU A 450 -1.36 -10.19 30.82
CA GLU A 450 -1.24 -8.97 30.03
C GLU A 450 -2.18 -8.98 28.81
N ALA A 451 -2.27 -10.09 28.08
CA ALA A 451 -3.20 -10.20 26.94
C ALA A 451 -4.66 -10.04 27.37
N GLU A 452 -5.07 -10.64 28.49
CA GLU A 452 -6.44 -10.52 29.03
C GLU A 452 -6.76 -9.07 29.42
N GLU A 453 -5.85 -8.38 30.09
CA GLU A 453 -6.05 -6.98 30.50
C GLU A 453 -6.03 -6.03 29.28
N ILE A 454 -5.15 -6.25 28.28
CA ILE A 454 -5.18 -5.51 27.01
C ILE A 454 -6.53 -5.68 26.33
N LEU A 455 -7.03 -6.91 26.18
CA LEU A 455 -8.31 -7.19 25.52
C LEU A 455 -9.47 -6.47 26.20
N LYS A 456 -9.48 -6.43 27.53
CA LYS A 456 -10.46 -5.72 28.33
C LYS A 456 -10.33 -4.20 28.17
N ALA A 457 -9.10 -3.67 28.24
CA ALA A 457 -8.83 -2.24 28.13
C ALA A 457 -9.24 -1.69 26.75
N ILE A 458 -8.79 -2.30 25.66
CA ILE A 458 -9.05 -1.84 24.30
C ILE A 458 -10.56 -1.86 23.96
N ASN A 459 -11.29 -2.90 24.39
CA ASN A 459 -12.73 -2.99 24.14
C ASN A 459 -13.56 -2.11 25.06
N SER A 460 -13.08 -1.77 26.27
CA SER A 460 -13.81 -0.88 27.17
C SER A 460 -13.52 0.61 26.94
N LYS A 461 -12.35 0.96 26.40
CA LYS A 461 -11.89 2.35 26.27
C LYS A 461 -11.89 2.85 24.83
N LEU A 462 -11.57 2.00 23.86
CA LEU A 462 -11.40 2.43 22.47
C LEU A 462 -12.55 1.98 21.55
N TRP A 463 -13.33 0.97 21.91
CA TRP A 463 -14.49 0.57 21.12
C TRP A 463 -15.61 1.61 21.19
N MET A 464 -16.00 2.17 20.04
CA MET A 464 -17.11 3.10 19.88
C MET A 464 -18.36 2.36 19.41
N ASN A 465 -19.23 2.00 20.34
CA ASN A 465 -20.38 1.14 20.02
C ASN A 465 -21.38 1.81 19.06
N ASP A 466 -21.55 3.10 19.14
CA ASP A 466 -22.39 3.91 18.25
C ASP A 466 -21.85 3.94 16.80
N ARG A 467 -20.54 4.00 16.64
CA ARG A 467 -19.87 3.98 15.32
C ARG A 467 -19.58 2.57 14.80
N GLY A 468 -19.49 1.57 15.70
CA GLY A 468 -19.18 0.19 15.35
C GLY A 468 -17.74 -0.04 14.91
N VAL A 469 -16.80 0.69 15.50
CA VAL A 469 -15.38 0.64 15.21
C VAL A 469 -14.58 1.11 16.42
N TRP A 470 -13.28 0.76 16.50
CA TRP A 470 -12.37 1.30 17.51
C TRP A 470 -11.94 2.72 17.14
N ALA A 471 -11.76 3.58 18.12
CA ALA A 471 -11.14 4.88 17.97
C ALA A 471 -9.71 4.71 17.42
N GLU A 472 -9.21 5.72 16.73
CA GLU A 472 -7.81 5.72 16.31
C GLU A 472 -6.88 5.68 17.52
N TYR A 473 -7.09 6.60 18.45
CA TYR A 473 -6.38 6.68 19.73
C TYR A 473 -7.07 7.65 20.71
N ASN A 474 -6.67 7.59 21.98
CA ASN A 474 -6.90 8.65 22.97
C ASN A 474 -5.61 9.44 23.08
N ASP A 475 -5.57 10.71 22.71
CA ASP A 475 -4.35 11.47 22.85
C ASP A 475 -4.07 11.89 24.31
N ASN A 476 -2.85 11.74 24.75
CA ASN A 476 -2.38 12.17 26.07
C ASN A 476 -1.82 13.59 26.08
N MET A 477 -1.52 14.09 24.89
CA MET A 477 -0.93 15.41 24.66
C MET A 477 -1.94 16.28 23.91
N GLY A 478 -1.58 17.06 22.96
CA GLY A 478 -2.45 17.77 22.04
C GLY A 478 -3.83 18.15 22.60
N LEU A 479 -4.88 17.64 22.03
CA LEU A 479 -6.27 17.97 22.40
C LEU A 479 -6.80 17.17 23.59
N LYS A 480 -6.09 16.17 24.05
CA LYS A 480 -6.47 15.27 25.16
C LYS A 480 -7.87 14.71 25.00
N ARG A 481 -8.13 14.09 23.84
CA ARG A 481 -9.45 13.54 23.49
C ARG A 481 -9.33 12.20 22.75
N GLN A 482 -10.44 11.51 22.67
CA GLN A 482 -10.58 10.37 21.80
C GLN A 482 -10.72 10.82 20.34
N HIS A 483 -9.92 10.24 19.45
CA HIS A 483 -9.95 10.47 18.02
C HIS A 483 -10.85 9.42 17.34
N ASP A 484 -11.99 9.87 16.90
CA ASP A 484 -13.14 9.02 16.56
C ASP A 484 -13.31 8.72 15.06
N ALA A 485 -12.30 9.05 14.25
CA ALA A 485 -12.25 8.77 12.84
C ALA A 485 -11.03 7.88 12.50
N PRO A 486 -11.10 6.57 12.80
CA PRO A 486 -9.98 5.67 12.59
C PRO A 486 -9.67 5.50 11.11
N ALA A 487 -8.38 5.34 10.82
CA ALA A 487 -7.87 4.91 9.54
C ALA A 487 -7.99 3.39 9.35
N VAL A 488 -7.71 2.92 8.15
CA VAL A 488 -7.83 1.49 7.82
C VAL A 488 -6.87 0.61 8.64
N TRP A 489 -5.68 1.13 9.00
CA TRP A 489 -4.72 0.37 9.83
C TRP A 489 -5.23 0.08 11.23
N THR A 490 -5.99 0.96 11.82
CA THR A 490 -6.69 0.71 13.09
C THR A 490 -7.69 -0.43 12.96
N VAL A 491 -8.47 -0.44 11.89
CA VAL A 491 -9.51 -1.45 11.64
C VAL A 491 -8.88 -2.81 11.38
N TYR A 492 -7.95 -2.91 10.44
CA TYR A 492 -7.43 -4.22 10.08
C TYR A 492 -6.55 -4.82 11.18
N HIS A 493 -5.82 -4.02 11.97
CA HIS A 493 -5.04 -4.57 13.09
C HIS A 493 -5.92 -5.10 14.22
N ALA A 494 -7.01 -4.41 14.58
CA ALA A 494 -7.94 -4.90 15.59
C ALA A 494 -8.60 -6.23 15.18
N ILE A 495 -8.88 -6.42 13.88
CA ILE A 495 -9.44 -7.66 13.34
C ILE A 495 -8.36 -8.75 13.24
N ASP A 496 -7.23 -8.45 12.62
CA ASP A 496 -6.16 -9.41 12.35
C ASP A 496 -5.48 -9.92 13.63
N SER A 497 -5.49 -9.12 14.70
CA SER A 497 -4.96 -9.51 16.02
C SER A 497 -5.93 -10.32 16.89
N ASP A 498 -7.09 -10.70 16.39
CA ASP A 498 -8.13 -11.45 17.13
C ASP A 498 -8.74 -10.68 18.33
N ILE A 499 -8.68 -9.35 18.32
CA ILE A 499 -9.36 -8.51 19.34
C ILE A 499 -10.87 -8.48 19.11
N ALA A 500 -11.25 -8.43 17.85
CA ALA A 500 -12.62 -8.29 17.43
C ALA A 500 -13.46 -9.56 17.67
N THR A 501 -14.61 -9.42 18.29
CA THR A 501 -15.67 -10.42 18.16
C THR A 501 -16.17 -10.47 16.70
N PRO A 502 -16.77 -11.56 16.20
CA PRO A 502 -17.30 -11.62 14.84
C PRO A 502 -18.23 -10.44 14.49
N HIS A 503 -19.06 -10.00 15.44
CA HIS A 503 -19.95 -8.86 15.24
C HIS A 503 -19.19 -7.52 15.14
N GLN A 504 -18.20 -7.30 16.00
CA GLN A 504 -17.34 -6.12 15.94
C GLN A 504 -16.54 -6.07 14.63
N ALA A 505 -15.94 -7.19 14.24
CA ALA A 505 -15.20 -7.28 12.99
C ALA A 505 -16.06 -6.91 11.78
N TYR A 506 -17.26 -7.48 11.70
CA TYR A 506 -18.19 -7.19 10.60
C TYR A 506 -18.59 -5.71 10.58
N ARG A 507 -18.97 -5.14 11.74
CA ARG A 507 -19.31 -3.72 11.86
C ARG A 507 -18.16 -2.79 11.49
N ALA A 508 -16.95 -3.11 11.89
CA ALA A 508 -15.77 -2.33 11.54
C ALA A 508 -15.51 -2.33 10.02
N THR A 509 -15.80 -3.41 9.30
CA THR A 509 -15.76 -3.41 7.82
C THR A 509 -16.88 -2.56 7.22
N GLU A 510 -18.06 -2.50 7.85
CA GLU A 510 -19.13 -1.57 7.42
C GLU A 510 -18.72 -0.10 7.64
N TYR A 511 -18.00 0.18 8.74
CA TYR A 511 -17.44 1.52 8.95
C TYR A 511 -16.51 1.92 7.80
N VAL A 512 -15.57 1.05 7.41
CA VAL A 512 -14.68 1.31 6.26
C VAL A 512 -15.50 1.57 5.01
N THR A 513 -16.48 0.73 4.71
CA THR A 513 -17.33 0.87 3.52
C THR A 513 -18.10 2.21 3.49
N ASN A 514 -18.52 2.72 4.64
CA ASN A 514 -19.39 3.89 4.73
C ASN A 514 -18.62 5.20 5.00
N ASN A 515 -17.41 5.14 5.56
CA ASN A 515 -16.71 6.34 6.06
C ASN A 515 -15.36 6.59 5.40
N ILE A 516 -14.74 5.59 4.79
CA ILE A 516 -13.47 5.75 4.08
C ILE A 516 -13.76 6.08 2.61
N PRO A 517 -13.12 7.09 2.01
CA PRO A 517 -13.34 7.48 0.63
C PRO A 517 -13.07 6.34 -0.36
N HIS A 518 -13.97 6.19 -1.34
CA HIS A 518 -13.87 5.23 -2.44
C HIS A 518 -13.44 5.94 -3.71
N VAL A 519 -12.46 5.36 -4.40
CA VAL A 519 -11.96 5.85 -5.69
C VAL A 519 -12.41 4.88 -6.79
N PRO A 520 -13.41 5.24 -7.60
CA PRO A 520 -13.89 4.37 -8.67
C PRO A 520 -12.80 4.06 -9.69
N ILE A 521 -12.73 2.79 -10.10
CA ILE A 521 -11.87 2.33 -11.17
C ILE A 521 -12.69 2.31 -12.45
N LYS A 522 -12.19 3.03 -13.47
CA LYS A 522 -12.83 3.09 -14.79
C LYS A 522 -11.81 2.71 -15.86
N SER A 523 -12.27 2.01 -16.88
CA SER A 523 -11.44 1.64 -18.03
C SER A 523 -12.22 1.82 -19.33
N SER A 524 -11.55 2.21 -20.39
CA SER A 524 -12.07 2.23 -21.76
C SER A 524 -11.69 0.93 -22.47
N GLY A 525 -12.18 -0.20 -21.99
CA GLY A 525 -11.83 -1.50 -22.53
C GLY A 525 -12.85 -2.11 -23.48
N ILE A 526 -12.57 -3.32 -23.94
CA ILE A 526 -13.30 -4.00 -25.03
C ILE A 526 -14.03 -5.27 -24.52
N THR A 527 -13.81 -5.69 -23.28
CA THR A 527 -14.34 -6.94 -22.72
C THR A 527 -15.51 -6.71 -21.77
N LYS A 528 -16.25 -7.77 -21.44
CA LYS A 528 -17.32 -7.69 -20.43
C LYS A 528 -16.80 -7.29 -19.05
N ASP A 529 -15.56 -7.70 -18.72
CA ASP A 529 -14.92 -7.28 -17.46
C ASP A 529 -14.67 -5.77 -17.45
N ASP A 530 -14.33 -5.19 -18.61
CA ASP A 530 -14.16 -3.74 -18.75
C ASP A 530 -15.47 -2.99 -18.62
N GLU A 531 -16.60 -3.57 -19.08
CA GLU A 531 -17.93 -2.99 -18.87
C GLU A 531 -18.27 -2.91 -17.38
N MET A 532 -17.96 -3.93 -16.58
CA MET A 532 -18.13 -3.88 -15.12
C MET A 532 -17.25 -2.81 -14.47
N ILE A 533 -15.99 -2.70 -14.88
CA ILE A 533 -15.07 -1.68 -14.39
C ILE A 533 -15.58 -0.28 -14.75
N ASN A 534 -16.05 -0.09 -15.98
CA ASN A 534 -16.60 1.18 -16.47
C ASN A 534 -17.92 1.57 -15.79
N ALA A 535 -18.70 0.58 -15.35
CA ALA A 535 -19.93 0.82 -14.59
C ALA A 535 -19.66 1.29 -13.14
N GLY A 536 -18.40 1.29 -12.70
CA GLY A 536 -18.02 1.71 -11.35
C GLY A 536 -18.28 0.65 -10.28
N ASP A 537 -18.43 -0.62 -10.66
CA ASP A 537 -18.64 -1.73 -9.73
C ASP A 537 -17.40 -2.03 -8.88
N TYR A 538 -16.24 -1.57 -9.32
CA TYR A 538 -14.95 -1.67 -8.62
C TYR A 538 -14.47 -0.29 -8.18
N ALA A 539 -13.99 -0.22 -6.94
CA ALA A 539 -13.38 0.98 -6.39
C ALA A 539 -12.28 0.59 -5.40
N THR A 540 -11.14 1.28 -5.47
CA THR A 540 -10.17 1.26 -4.39
C THR A 540 -10.63 2.17 -3.26
N ILE A 541 -9.94 2.16 -2.13
CA ILE A 541 -10.24 3.02 -0.99
C ILE A 541 -9.01 3.83 -0.58
N SER A 542 -9.27 4.97 0.04
CA SER A 542 -8.24 5.71 0.77
C SER A 542 -7.82 4.97 2.04
N SER A 543 -6.63 5.26 2.55
CA SER A 543 -6.15 4.75 3.83
C SER A 543 -6.85 5.41 5.02
N SER A 544 -7.30 6.65 4.87
CA SER A 544 -7.98 7.42 5.91
C SER A 544 -8.95 8.42 5.30
N ASN A 545 -9.67 9.07 6.17
CA ASN A 545 -10.55 10.16 5.81
C ASN A 545 -10.04 11.52 6.36
N TRP A 546 -8.77 11.61 6.67
CA TRP A 546 -8.15 12.79 7.25
C TRP A 546 -7.68 13.77 6.17
N MET A 547 -7.61 15.02 6.50
CA MET A 547 -7.06 16.08 5.69
C MET A 547 -5.90 16.73 6.44
N PRO A 548 -4.87 17.21 5.77
CA PRO A 548 -4.66 17.14 4.33
C PRO A 548 -4.15 15.76 3.86
N TYR A 549 -4.04 15.59 2.55
CA TYR A 549 -3.29 14.48 1.97
C TYR A 549 -1.81 14.56 2.38
N ASP A 550 -1.28 13.45 2.84
CA ASP A 550 0.15 13.34 3.16
C ASP A 550 0.64 11.91 2.94
N TRP A 551 1.46 11.71 1.92
CA TRP A 551 2.01 10.41 1.54
C TRP A 551 0.92 9.34 1.46
N SER A 552 0.92 8.35 2.37
CA SER A 552 -0.14 7.32 2.42
C SER A 552 -1.37 7.74 3.23
N VAL A 553 -1.35 8.89 3.90
CA VAL A 553 -2.49 9.40 4.67
C VAL A 553 -3.48 10.06 3.72
N ASN A 554 -4.75 9.68 3.82
CA ASN A 554 -5.83 10.12 2.92
C ASN A 554 -5.53 9.85 1.43
N ASN A 555 -4.90 8.73 1.14
CA ASN A 555 -4.46 8.33 -0.18
C ASN A 555 -4.70 6.84 -0.40
N VAL A 556 -4.71 6.40 -1.65
CA VAL A 556 -4.73 4.97 -1.98
C VAL A 556 -3.31 4.42 -1.85
N ALA A 557 -3.10 3.53 -0.91
CA ALA A 557 -1.85 2.82 -0.71
C ALA A 557 -2.07 1.31 -0.87
N PHE A 558 -1.33 0.67 -1.76
CA PHE A 558 -1.58 -0.73 -2.15
C PHE A 558 -1.59 -1.70 -0.97
N ALA A 559 -0.59 -1.64 -0.09
CA ALA A 559 -0.50 -2.53 1.07
C ALA A 559 -1.67 -2.33 2.04
N GLU A 560 -2.05 -1.07 2.28
CA GLU A 560 -3.15 -0.72 3.19
C GLU A 560 -4.50 -1.23 2.66
N VAL A 561 -4.74 -1.10 1.36
CA VAL A 561 -5.95 -1.63 0.71
C VAL A 561 -5.99 -3.16 0.77
N MET A 562 -4.85 -3.82 0.52
CA MET A 562 -4.75 -5.28 0.57
C MET A 562 -4.94 -5.84 1.99
N HIS A 563 -4.36 -5.20 3.01
CA HIS A 563 -4.56 -5.63 4.40
C HIS A 563 -6.01 -5.40 4.87
N THR A 564 -6.61 -4.30 4.42
CA THR A 564 -8.05 -4.05 4.66
C THR A 564 -8.91 -5.13 4.01
N ALA A 565 -8.62 -5.53 2.76
CA ALA A 565 -9.33 -6.62 2.10
C ALA A 565 -9.19 -7.95 2.88
N LEU A 566 -8.00 -8.25 3.42
CA LEU A 566 -7.78 -9.41 4.30
C LEU A 566 -8.69 -9.34 5.54
N ALA A 567 -8.77 -8.19 6.19
CA ALA A 567 -9.66 -8.00 7.33
C ALA A 567 -11.15 -8.20 6.98
N PHE A 568 -11.57 -7.81 5.78
CA PHE A 568 -12.93 -8.08 5.29
C PHE A 568 -13.20 -9.59 5.16
N PHE A 569 -12.26 -10.36 4.62
CA PHE A 569 -12.37 -11.82 4.58
C PHE A 569 -12.43 -12.43 5.98
N GLN A 570 -11.58 -11.97 6.90
CA GLN A 570 -11.54 -12.43 8.29
C GLN A 570 -12.85 -12.12 9.03
N ALA A 571 -13.45 -10.97 8.76
CA ALA A 571 -14.72 -10.53 9.34
C ALA A 571 -15.95 -11.26 8.74
N GLY A 572 -15.77 -12.07 7.68
CA GLY A 572 -16.88 -12.72 6.98
C GLY A 572 -17.60 -11.83 5.95
N ASN A 573 -17.12 -10.63 5.67
CA ASN A 573 -17.64 -9.73 4.62
C ASN A 573 -16.95 -10.04 3.29
N LYS A 574 -17.09 -11.29 2.83
CA LYS A 574 -16.26 -11.89 1.77
C LYS A 574 -16.46 -11.26 0.40
N GLU A 575 -17.70 -10.93 0.03
CA GLU A 575 -18.00 -10.31 -1.28
C GLU A 575 -17.37 -8.91 -1.38
N ALA A 576 -17.47 -8.11 -0.32
CA ALA A 576 -16.84 -6.80 -0.27
C ALA A 576 -15.29 -6.92 -0.23
N GLY A 577 -14.76 -7.88 0.53
CA GLY A 577 -13.34 -8.19 0.57
C GLY A 577 -12.78 -8.57 -0.80
N PHE A 578 -13.50 -9.41 -1.54
CA PHE A 578 -13.14 -9.78 -2.91
C PHE A 578 -13.16 -8.57 -3.86
N LYS A 579 -14.19 -7.75 -3.80
CA LYS A 579 -14.28 -6.54 -4.64
C LYS A 579 -13.12 -5.59 -4.36
N LEU A 580 -12.80 -5.38 -3.09
CA LEU A 580 -11.70 -4.52 -2.68
C LEU A 580 -10.34 -5.08 -3.15
N MET A 581 -10.08 -6.38 -2.93
CA MET A 581 -8.90 -7.07 -3.44
C MET A 581 -8.74 -6.91 -4.95
N LYS A 582 -9.79 -7.21 -5.71
CA LYS A 582 -9.76 -7.11 -7.18
C LYS A 582 -9.57 -5.66 -7.63
N SER A 583 -10.22 -4.70 -6.98
CA SER A 583 -10.03 -3.27 -7.28
C SER A 583 -8.57 -2.83 -7.14
N CYS A 584 -7.92 -3.26 -6.06
CA CYS A 584 -6.50 -2.95 -5.83
C CYS A 584 -5.58 -3.60 -6.87
N ILE A 585 -5.86 -4.85 -7.25
CA ILE A 585 -5.12 -5.57 -8.31
C ILE A 585 -5.28 -4.87 -9.66
N LEU A 586 -6.49 -4.50 -10.03
CA LEU A 586 -6.74 -3.77 -11.28
C LEU A 586 -6.00 -2.44 -11.29
N ASP A 587 -6.09 -1.67 -10.20
CA ASP A 587 -5.45 -0.37 -10.09
C ASP A 587 -3.91 -0.45 -10.17
N GLY A 588 -3.30 -1.31 -9.35
CA GLY A 588 -1.83 -1.41 -9.26
C GLY A 588 -1.17 -2.18 -10.40
N MET A 589 -1.77 -3.30 -10.82
CA MET A 589 -1.11 -4.27 -11.70
C MET A 589 -1.51 -4.14 -13.19
N TYR A 590 -2.69 -3.61 -13.47
CA TYR A 590 -3.23 -3.55 -14.83
C TYR A 590 -3.48 -2.14 -15.36
N MET A 591 -3.83 -1.20 -14.48
CA MET A 591 -4.06 0.21 -14.82
C MET A 591 -2.85 1.09 -14.47
N GLY A 592 -1.91 0.56 -13.69
CA GLY A 592 -0.67 1.22 -13.34
C GLY A 592 0.36 1.23 -14.48
N CYS A 593 1.52 1.79 -14.21
CA CYS A 593 2.59 1.99 -15.19
C CYS A 593 3.54 0.79 -15.36
N SER A 594 3.36 -0.28 -14.58
CA SER A 594 4.21 -1.47 -14.59
C SER A 594 3.37 -2.74 -14.56
N PRO A 595 3.55 -3.69 -15.51
CA PRO A 595 2.75 -4.91 -15.56
C PRO A 595 3.02 -5.79 -14.35
N GLY A 596 1.97 -6.22 -13.67
CA GLY A 596 2.09 -7.11 -12.52
C GLY A 596 2.87 -6.52 -11.35
N ASN A 597 2.82 -5.21 -11.18
CA ASN A 597 3.52 -4.54 -10.10
C ASN A 597 2.85 -4.78 -8.76
N ILE A 598 3.64 -5.20 -7.77
CA ILE A 598 3.24 -5.28 -6.37
C ILE A 598 4.07 -4.26 -5.61
N GLY A 599 3.75 -2.99 -5.84
CA GLY A 599 4.52 -1.86 -5.36
C GLY A 599 3.73 -0.98 -4.41
N GLN A 600 4.45 -0.21 -3.63
CA GLN A 600 3.87 0.87 -2.82
C GLN A 600 3.48 2.04 -3.74
N ILE A 601 2.51 1.82 -4.58
CA ILE A 601 1.96 2.87 -5.42
C ILE A 601 0.77 3.45 -4.71
N SER A 602 0.86 4.72 -4.39
CA SER A 602 -0.32 5.49 -4.08
C SER A 602 -0.96 6.00 -5.37
N HIS A 603 -2.22 6.30 -5.30
CA HIS A 603 -2.96 6.87 -6.41
C HIS A 603 -2.35 8.22 -6.88
N TYR A 604 -1.91 9.03 -5.92
CA TYR A 604 -1.26 10.31 -6.21
C TYR A 604 0.13 10.16 -6.79
N ASP A 605 0.90 9.18 -6.32
CA ASP A 605 2.24 8.93 -6.85
C ASP A 605 2.14 8.49 -8.32
N ALA A 606 1.19 7.62 -8.62
CA ALA A 606 0.90 7.24 -10.01
C ALA A 606 0.46 8.43 -10.87
N ALA A 607 -0.34 9.35 -10.33
CA ALA A 607 -0.77 10.56 -11.03
C ALA A 607 0.39 11.53 -11.27
N ARG A 608 1.37 11.58 -10.36
CA ARG A 608 2.60 12.37 -10.53
C ARG A 608 3.63 11.70 -11.42
N GLY A 609 3.42 10.46 -11.80
CA GLY A 609 4.37 9.71 -12.57
C GLY A 609 5.37 8.92 -11.72
N GLU A 610 5.10 8.64 -10.46
CA GLU A 610 5.92 7.80 -9.59
C GLU A 610 5.40 6.37 -9.53
N CYS A 611 6.32 5.42 -9.38
CA CYS A 611 6.00 4.00 -9.29
C CYS A 611 7.08 3.25 -8.49
N TYR A 612 6.76 2.84 -7.28
CA TYR A 612 7.63 1.97 -6.49
C TYR A 612 7.33 0.52 -6.85
N ARG A 613 8.27 -0.14 -7.53
CA ARG A 613 8.07 -1.49 -8.06
C ARG A 613 8.52 -2.55 -7.07
N ASP A 614 7.64 -3.56 -6.86
CA ASP A 614 7.87 -4.73 -6.02
C ASP A 614 8.45 -4.34 -4.65
N PHE A 615 7.61 -3.72 -3.87
CA PHE A 615 7.93 -3.24 -2.52
C PHE A 615 7.66 -4.34 -1.49
N GLY A 616 8.49 -4.47 -0.48
CA GLY A 616 8.43 -5.57 0.48
C GLY A 616 7.11 -5.67 1.22
N ASP A 617 6.62 -4.56 1.72
CA ASP A 617 5.35 -4.44 2.42
C ASP A 617 4.14 -4.94 1.59
N PRO A 618 3.84 -4.39 0.41
CA PRO A 618 2.72 -4.90 -0.38
C PRO A 618 2.92 -6.34 -0.86
N VAL A 619 4.15 -6.79 -1.10
CA VAL A 619 4.44 -8.19 -1.49
C VAL A 619 4.06 -9.14 -0.36
N GLY A 620 4.44 -8.86 0.88
CA GLY A 620 4.10 -9.69 2.03
C GLY A 620 2.60 -9.69 2.34
N VAL A 621 1.97 -8.51 2.35
CA VAL A 621 0.53 -8.40 2.63
C VAL A 621 -0.32 -9.04 1.53
N ALA A 622 0.04 -8.86 0.25
CA ALA A 622 -0.68 -9.49 -0.85
C ALA A 622 -0.54 -11.03 -0.81
N SER A 623 0.63 -11.55 -0.42
CA SER A 623 0.82 -13.00 -0.21
C SER A 623 -0.12 -13.53 0.87
N ARG A 624 -0.24 -12.84 2.01
CA ARG A 624 -1.21 -13.18 3.05
C ARG A 624 -2.65 -13.11 2.55
N LEU A 625 -3.01 -12.03 1.86
CA LEU A 625 -4.39 -11.84 1.37
C LEU A 625 -4.81 -12.97 0.43
N VAL A 626 -3.95 -13.38 -0.49
CA VAL A 626 -4.24 -14.49 -1.41
C VAL A 626 -4.45 -15.78 -0.64
N VAL A 627 -3.52 -16.13 0.25
CA VAL A 627 -3.53 -17.43 0.93
C VAL A 627 -4.54 -17.46 2.08
N GLN A 628 -4.50 -16.47 2.98
CA GLN A 628 -5.38 -16.43 4.17
C GLN A 628 -6.75 -15.81 3.90
N GLY A 629 -6.87 -14.89 2.96
CA GLY A 629 -8.13 -14.23 2.64
C GLY A 629 -8.92 -14.99 1.59
N LEU A 630 -8.45 -15.01 0.34
CA LEU A 630 -9.18 -15.60 -0.79
C LEU A 630 -9.33 -17.12 -0.65
N PHE A 631 -8.24 -17.84 -0.36
CA PHE A 631 -8.26 -19.29 -0.17
C PHE A 631 -8.54 -19.69 1.29
N GLY A 632 -8.44 -18.77 2.23
CA GLY A 632 -8.80 -19.00 3.63
C GLY A 632 -7.92 -19.99 4.38
N ILE A 633 -6.68 -20.19 3.93
CA ILE A 633 -5.72 -21.16 4.47
C ILE A 633 -4.97 -20.54 5.65
N LYS A 634 -5.27 -20.99 6.86
CA LYS A 634 -4.67 -20.49 8.10
C LYS A 634 -4.12 -21.64 8.91
N PRO A 635 -2.82 -21.98 8.80
CA PRO A 635 -2.19 -22.97 9.65
C PRO A 635 -2.06 -22.46 11.09
N ASP A 636 -2.18 -23.37 12.01
CA ASP A 636 -1.83 -23.23 13.42
C ASP A 636 -1.06 -24.51 13.79
N ALA A 637 0.14 -24.60 13.23
CA ALA A 637 0.97 -25.77 13.33
C ALA A 637 1.56 -25.95 14.73
N LEU A 638 1.64 -24.90 15.54
CA LEU A 638 1.94 -24.98 16.98
C LEU A 638 0.94 -25.89 17.71
N HIS A 639 -0.34 -25.83 17.34
CA HIS A 639 -1.44 -26.65 17.89
C HIS A 639 -1.86 -27.80 16.96
N ARG A 640 -1.06 -28.15 15.96
CA ARG A 640 -1.22 -29.29 15.05
C ARG A 640 -2.49 -29.24 14.20
N ARG A 641 -2.97 -28.07 13.86
CA ARG A 641 -4.22 -27.87 13.13
C ARG A 641 -4.05 -26.89 11.96
N LEU A 642 -4.94 -27.05 10.98
CA LEU A 642 -5.07 -26.14 9.83
C LEU A 642 -6.55 -25.74 9.71
N THR A 643 -6.83 -24.45 9.55
CA THR A 643 -8.17 -23.98 9.20
C THR A 643 -8.21 -23.58 7.75
N ILE A 644 -9.25 -23.96 7.03
CA ILE A 644 -9.56 -23.51 5.66
C ILE A 644 -10.97 -22.91 5.66
N ASN A 645 -11.05 -21.62 5.35
CA ASN A 645 -12.29 -20.84 5.31
C ASN A 645 -12.30 -19.94 4.06
N PRO A 646 -12.59 -20.52 2.86
CA PRO A 646 -12.43 -19.81 1.60
C PRO A 646 -13.36 -18.61 1.48
N GLY A 647 -12.82 -17.54 0.87
CA GLY A 647 -13.50 -16.29 0.60
C GLY A 647 -14.01 -16.13 -0.83
N PHE A 648 -14.29 -17.24 -1.51
CA PHE A 648 -14.66 -17.20 -2.92
C PHE A 648 -16.00 -16.48 -3.17
N PRO A 649 -16.13 -15.70 -4.25
CA PRO A 649 -17.42 -15.20 -4.74
C PRO A 649 -18.44 -16.31 -4.92
N LYS A 650 -19.71 -16.00 -4.67
CA LYS A 650 -20.81 -16.98 -4.66
C LYS A 650 -21.04 -17.66 -6.00
N ASP A 651 -20.73 -17.00 -7.09
CA ASP A 651 -20.90 -17.47 -8.46
C ASP A 651 -19.75 -18.32 -8.98
N TRP A 652 -18.64 -18.40 -8.26
CA TRP A 652 -17.50 -19.22 -8.69
C TRP A 652 -17.86 -20.70 -8.69
N ALA A 653 -17.48 -21.34 -9.81
CA ALA A 653 -17.68 -22.79 -9.99
C ALA A 653 -16.42 -23.62 -9.65
N ASN A 654 -15.27 -22.99 -9.57
CA ASN A 654 -14.02 -23.64 -9.23
C ASN A 654 -13.00 -22.62 -8.69
N ALA A 655 -12.08 -23.09 -7.87
CA ALA A 655 -10.86 -22.39 -7.49
C ALA A 655 -9.85 -23.40 -6.96
N ASP A 656 -8.60 -23.28 -7.37
CA ASP A 656 -7.51 -24.06 -6.81
C ASP A 656 -6.23 -23.24 -6.63
N ILE A 657 -5.47 -23.64 -5.62
CA ILE A 657 -4.14 -23.11 -5.32
C ILE A 657 -3.18 -24.26 -5.05
N THR A 658 -1.97 -24.13 -5.58
CA THR A 658 -0.84 -24.99 -5.26
C THR A 658 0.30 -24.13 -4.75
N THR A 659 0.77 -24.43 -3.55
CA THR A 659 2.01 -23.89 -2.96
C THR A 659 2.89 -25.08 -2.53
N PRO A 660 4.15 -24.90 -2.12
CA PRO A 660 4.96 -25.96 -1.55
C PRO A 660 4.29 -26.66 -0.35
N ASP A 661 3.50 -25.92 0.42
CA ASP A 661 2.87 -26.45 1.65
C ASP A 661 1.51 -27.09 1.45
N ILE A 662 0.77 -26.67 0.42
CA ILE A 662 -0.62 -27.10 0.28
C ILE A 662 -1.09 -27.07 -1.18
N PHE A 663 -1.82 -28.14 -1.53
CA PHE A 663 -2.76 -28.15 -2.65
C PHE A 663 -4.18 -28.10 -2.07
N TYR A 664 -4.97 -27.12 -2.53
CA TYR A 664 -6.38 -26.99 -2.20
C TYR A 664 -7.18 -26.72 -3.47
N SER A 665 -8.29 -27.45 -3.62
CA SER A 665 -9.18 -27.34 -4.77
C SER A 665 -10.64 -27.33 -4.34
N PHE A 666 -11.41 -26.43 -4.94
CA PHE A 666 -12.87 -26.35 -4.87
C PHE A 666 -13.44 -26.52 -6.27
N LYS A 667 -14.48 -27.35 -6.40
CA LYS A 667 -15.21 -27.55 -7.64
C LYS A 667 -16.71 -27.68 -7.38
N ARG A 668 -17.50 -26.97 -8.16
CA ARG A 668 -18.96 -26.94 -8.10
C ARG A 668 -19.54 -27.54 -9.37
N GLU A 669 -20.40 -28.56 -9.24
CA GLU A 669 -21.14 -29.15 -10.34
C GLU A 669 -22.63 -29.29 -9.95
N GLY A 670 -23.49 -28.43 -10.51
CA GLY A 670 -24.91 -28.40 -10.17
C GLY A 670 -25.17 -28.13 -8.69
N THR A 671 -25.73 -29.11 -7.99
CA THR A 671 -25.99 -29.04 -6.54
C THR A 671 -24.84 -29.53 -5.67
N SER A 672 -23.75 -30.01 -6.28
CA SER A 672 -22.63 -30.64 -5.59
C SER A 672 -21.45 -29.64 -5.50
N ASP A 673 -20.89 -29.48 -4.31
CA ASP A 673 -19.64 -28.76 -4.06
C ASP A 673 -18.59 -29.73 -3.51
N LYS A 674 -17.49 -29.91 -4.23
CA LYS A 674 -16.39 -30.79 -3.88
C LYS A 674 -15.16 -30.03 -3.47
N TYR A 675 -14.53 -30.44 -2.38
CA TYR A 675 -13.31 -29.87 -1.83
C TYR A 675 -12.24 -30.95 -1.71
N GLU A 676 -11.04 -30.67 -2.16
CA GLU A 676 -9.89 -31.56 -2.06
C GLU A 676 -8.71 -30.83 -1.42
N ILE A 677 -8.05 -31.47 -0.47
CA ILE A 677 -6.93 -30.89 0.30
C ILE A 677 -5.80 -31.92 0.36
N LYS A 678 -4.58 -31.46 0.13
CA LYS A 678 -3.34 -32.18 0.44
C LYS A 678 -2.34 -31.17 0.99
N HIS A 679 -1.89 -31.32 2.22
CA HIS A 679 -0.90 -30.42 2.83
C HIS A 679 0.37 -31.15 3.23
N ASN A 680 1.45 -30.40 3.40
CA ASN A 680 2.79 -30.86 3.79
C ASN A 680 3.25 -30.30 5.14
N PHE A 681 2.38 -29.60 5.89
CA PHE A 681 2.72 -29.10 7.23
C PHE A 681 3.06 -30.26 8.16
N ALA A 682 4.33 -30.35 8.59
CA ALA A 682 4.88 -31.53 9.27
C ALA A 682 4.14 -31.89 10.56
N ASN A 683 3.70 -30.90 11.33
CA ASN A 683 3.08 -31.09 12.63
C ASN A 683 1.53 -31.08 12.59
N VAL A 684 0.92 -30.81 11.45
CA VAL A 684 -0.53 -30.74 11.32
C VAL A 684 -1.13 -32.12 11.06
N ASP A 685 -2.13 -32.50 11.84
CA ASP A 685 -2.87 -33.76 11.69
C ASP A 685 -4.39 -33.58 11.58
N THR A 686 -4.88 -32.37 11.85
CA THR A 686 -6.32 -32.05 11.72
C THR A 686 -6.55 -30.82 10.86
N VAL A 687 -7.58 -30.90 10.01
CA VAL A 687 -8.04 -29.77 9.18
C VAL A 687 -9.47 -29.40 9.58
N THR A 688 -9.67 -28.13 9.94
CA THR A 688 -11.00 -27.54 10.09
C THR A 688 -11.39 -26.89 8.76
N LEU A 689 -12.35 -27.48 8.05
CA LEU A 689 -12.87 -26.97 6.78
C LEU A 689 -14.20 -26.28 7.03
N ARG A 690 -14.25 -24.95 6.85
CA ARG A 690 -15.44 -24.12 7.01
C ARG A 690 -15.91 -23.66 5.63
N ILE A 691 -17.05 -24.18 5.16
CA ILE A 691 -17.53 -23.96 3.80
C ILE A 691 -19.01 -23.52 3.78
N PRO A 692 -19.41 -22.71 2.78
CA PRO A 692 -20.78 -22.21 2.69
C PRO A 692 -21.81 -23.34 2.54
N ALA A 693 -22.89 -23.28 3.32
CA ALA A 693 -24.05 -24.17 3.18
C ALA A 693 -25.04 -23.57 2.19
N ARG A 694 -25.01 -24.01 0.93
CA ARG A 694 -25.92 -23.52 -0.13
C ARG A 694 -27.37 -24.08 -0.05
N TYR A 695 -27.58 -25.17 0.67
CA TYR A 695 -28.85 -25.84 0.79
C TYR A 695 -29.19 -26.15 2.24
N THR A 696 -30.47 -26.21 2.55
CA THR A 696 -30.96 -26.53 3.91
C THR A 696 -30.72 -27.98 4.30
N LYS A 697 -30.55 -28.84 3.30
CA LYS A 697 -30.18 -30.26 3.48
C LYS A 697 -29.14 -30.64 2.45
N PHE A 698 -28.29 -31.57 2.78
CA PHE A 698 -27.25 -32.08 1.90
C PHE A 698 -26.83 -33.48 2.30
N ASP A 699 -26.41 -34.27 1.30
CA ASP A 699 -25.74 -35.54 1.47
C ASP A 699 -24.24 -35.32 1.47
N ILE A 700 -23.52 -35.97 2.39
CA ILE A 700 -22.06 -35.84 2.53
C ILE A 700 -21.44 -37.11 1.94
N LYS A 701 -20.54 -36.91 0.97
CA LYS A 701 -19.58 -37.91 0.56
C LYS A 701 -18.19 -37.49 1.08
N ASN A 702 -17.51 -38.41 1.70
CA ASN A 702 -16.19 -38.17 2.27
C ASN A 702 -15.15 -39.18 1.77
N GLY A 703 -13.95 -38.66 1.42
CA GLY A 703 -12.74 -39.45 1.14
C GLY A 703 -11.72 -39.35 2.26
N CYS A 704 -12.18 -39.21 3.53
CA CYS A 704 -11.34 -39.07 4.71
C CYS A 704 -12.15 -39.35 5.97
N GLN A 705 -11.50 -39.47 7.12
CA GLN A 705 -12.19 -39.57 8.40
C GLN A 705 -12.68 -38.20 8.85
N ILE A 706 -13.99 -38.05 9.02
CA ILE A 706 -14.62 -36.91 9.66
C ILE A 706 -14.61 -37.18 11.17
N LEU A 707 -13.94 -36.29 11.92
CA LEU A 707 -13.89 -36.36 13.39
C LEU A 707 -15.12 -35.72 14.02
N ASP A 708 -15.59 -34.62 13.43
CA ASP A 708 -16.77 -33.88 13.85
C ASP A 708 -17.30 -33.02 12.70
N TYR A 709 -18.60 -32.69 12.70
CA TYR A 709 -19.14 -31.65 11.84
C TYR A 709 -20.34 -30.97 12.49
N ARG A 710 -20.51 -29.69 12.17
CA ARG A 710 -21.65 -28.88 12.65
C ARG A 710 -22.06 -27.85 11.62
N CYS A 711 -23.31 -27.39 11.71
CA CYS A 711 -23.81 -26.25 10.95
C CYS A 711 -23.69 -24.97 11.79
N ASP A 712 -23.15 -23.93 11.20
CA ASP A 712 -23.05 -22.58 11.76
C ASP A 712 -23.98 -21.64 10.97
N ASN A 713 -25.03 -21.17 11.63
CA ASN A 713 -26.06 -20.30 11.04
C ASN A 713 -25.84 -18.81 11.43
N GLU A 714 -24.79 -18.51 12.18
CA GLU A 714 -24.53 -17.18 12.74
C GLU A 714 -23.56 -16.35 11.89
N SER A 715 -22.99 -16.92 10.83
CA SER A 715 -22.13 -16.16 9.90
C SER A 715 -22.92 -15.09 9.17
N PHE A 716 -22.33 -13.91 8.98
CA PHE A 716 -23.02 -12.75 8.40
C PHE A 716 -23.25 -12.84 6.89
N ASP A 717 -22.40 -13.53 6.17
CA ASP A 717 -22.51 -13.71 4.71
C ASP A 717 -23.43 -14.86 4.32
N MET A 718 -23.13 -16.08 4.81
CA MET A 718 -23.87 -17.31 4.54
C MET A 718 -23.77 -18.24 5.73
N PRO A 719 -24.75 -19.13 5.99
CA PRO A 719 -24.56 -20.27 6.87
C PRO A 719 -23.39 -21.14 6.37
N HIS A 720 -22.66 -21.74 7.29
CA HIS A 720 -21.54 -22.64 7.00
C HIS A 720 -21.75 -24.04 7.53
N VAL A 721 -21.11 -25.00 6.89
CA VAL A 721 -20.83 -26.30 7.47
C VAL A 721 -19.35 -26.33 7.85
N ILE A 722 -19.10 -26.72 9.08
CA ILE A 722 -17.74 -26.80 9.63
C ILE A 722 -17.44 -28.29 9.85
N PHE A 723 -16.42 -28.78 9.16
CA PHE A 723 -15.91 -30.14 9.32
C PHE A 723 -14.58 -30.09 10.08
N LYS A 724 -14.40 -31.05 11.00
CA LYS A 724 -13.10 -31.38 11.54
C LYS A 724 -12.66 -32.71 10.93
N LEU A 725 -11.58 -32.68 10.15
CA LEU A 725 -11.10 -33.83 9.37
C LEU A 725 -9.78 -34.34 9.96
N LEU A 726 -9.59 -35.66 9.96
CA LEU A 726 -8.24 -36.21 10.12
C LEU A 726 -7.54 -36.12 8.76
N ALA A 727 -6.43 -35.34 8.73
CA ALA A 727 -5.65 -35.12 7.53
C ALA A 727 -4.18 -34.95 7.92
N LYS A 728 -3.36 -35.97 7.68
CA LYS A 728 -1.92 -35.91 7.94
C LYS A 728 -1.14 -35.35 6.76
N ALA A 729 0.05 -34.83 7.00
CA ALA A 729 0.96 -34.38 5.97
C ALA A 729 1.12 -35.42 4.82
N GLY A 730 1.03 -34.99 3.57
CA GLY A 730 1.08 -35.84 2.39
C GLY A 730 -0.21 -36.57 2.05
N GLN A 731 -1.18 -36.67 2.97
CA GLN A 731 -2.44 -37.33 2.74
C GLN A 731 -3.41 -36.44 1.94
N LYS A 732 -4.00 -36.99 0.86
CA LYS A 732 -5.11 -36.34 0.15
C LYS A 732 -6.43 -36.67 0.83
N VAL A 733 -7.19 -35.64 1.19
CA VAL A 733 -8.54 -35.75 1.77
C VAL A 733 -9.55 -35.02 0.91
N SER A 734 -10.80 -35.46 0.92
CA SER A 734 -11.88 -34.82 0.16
C SER A 734 -13.22 -34.88 0.88
N ILE A 735 -14.00 -33.79 0.66
CA ILE A 735 -15.41 -33.69 1.10
C ILE A 735 -16.23 -33.23 -0.10
N GLU A 736 -17.38 -33.86 -0.32
CA GLU A 736 -18.39 -33.44 -1.27
C GLU A 736 -19.72 -33.23 -0.56
N LEU A 737 -20.32 -32.05 -0.74
CA LEU A 737 -21.66 -31.70 -0.28
C LEU A 737 -22.60 -31.67 -1.46
N LYS A 738 -23.57 -32.57 -1.50
CA LYS A 738 -24.64 -32.58 -2.51
C LYS A 738 -25.94 -32.07 -1.89
N GLY A 739 -26.35 -30.88 -2.32
CA GLY A 739 -27.60 -30.27 -1.87
C GLY A 739 -28.83 -30.99 -2.35
N ASN A 740 -29.79 -31.31 -1.43
CA ASN A 740 -31.05 -31.96 -1.69
C ASN A 740 -32.26 -31.25 -1.02
N GLY A 741 -32.03 -30.11 -0.37
CA GLY A 741 -33.04 -29.26 0.26
C GLY A 741 -33.28 -27.93 -0.50
N SER A 742 -33.98 -27.00 0.15
CA SER A 742 -34.17 -25.64 -0.39
C SER A 742 -32.88 -24.89 -0.46
N LYS A 743 -32.69 -24.08 -1.50
CA LYS A 743 -31.51 -23.21 -1.69
C LYS A 743 -31.45 -22.09 -0.65
N ILE A 744 -30.28 -21.87 -0.07
CA ILE A 744 -29.99 -20.75 0.83
C ILE A 744 -29.21 -19.71 0.05
N SER A 745 -29.63 -18.46 0.12
CA SER A 745 -28.97 -17.33 -0.56
C SER A 745 -28.45 -16.26 0.41
N LYS A 746 -28.87 -16.27 1.65
CA LYS A 746 -28.52 -15.27 2.67
C LYS A 746 -28.38 -15.89 4.04
N SER A 747 -27.58 -15.30 4.89
CA SER A 747 -27.53 -15.58 6.33
C SER A 747 -28.79 -15.13 7.04
N LYS A 748 -29.10 -15.75 8.17
CA LYS A 748 -30.12 -15.30 9.14
C LYS A 748 -29.55 -14.36 10.19
N ALA A 749 -28.22 -14.24 10.28
CA ALA A 749 -27.57 -13.35 11.22
C ALA A 749 -27.95 -11.89 10.93
N LYS A 750 -28.20 -11.14 11.99
CA LYS A 750 -28.54 -9.71 11.92
C LYS A 750 -27.41 -8.90 12.51
N VAL A 751 -26.98 -7.87 11.78
CA VAL A 751 -26.08 -6.85 12.30
C VAL A 751 -26.95 -5.77 12.94
N VAL A 752 -26.70 -5.49 14.21
CA VAL A 752 -27.35 -4.35 14.88
C VAL A 752 -26.58 -3.10 14.48
N ARG A 753 -27.22 -2.25 13.70
CA ARG A 753 -26.67 -0.98 13.24
C ARG A 753 -27.16 0.14 14.12
N VAL A 754 -26.24 1.00 14.54
CA VAL A 754 -26.54 2.26 15.17
C VAL A 754 -26.36 3.36 14.12
N ASN A 755 -27.38 4.18 13.92
CA ASN A 755 -27.35 5.24 12.92
C ASN A 755 -26.45 6.39 13.41
N THR A 756 -25.33 6.61 12.75
CA THR A 756 -24.34 7.59 13.15
C THR A 756 -24.43 8.93 12.43
N GLY A 757 -25.27 9.05 11.40
CA GLY A 757 -25.61 10.32 10.71
C GLY A 757 -24.48 11.12 10.06
N LEU A 758 -23.22 10.81 10.40
CA LEU A 758 -22.04 11.58 9.97
C LEU A 758 -21.37 11.08 8.68
N ALA A 759 -21.70 9.87 8.26
CA ALA A 759 -20.89 9.14 7.30
C ALA A 759 -20.97 9.66 5.85
N LEU A 760 -22.15 10.06 5.41
CA LEU A 760 -22.39 10.37 3.99
C LEU A 760 -21.77 11.69 3.52
N LEU A 761 -21.91 12.75 4.30
CA LEU A 761 -21.34 14.06 3.97
C LEU A 761 -19.80 14.04 3.89
N GLN A 762 -19.19 13.29 4.75
CA GLN A 762 -17.75 13.12 4.78
C GLN A 762 -17.25 12.29 3.59
N GLN A 763 -18.00 11.30 3.16
CA GLN A 763 -17.65 10.43 2.05
C GLN A 763 -17.72 11.18 0.71
N GLU A 764 -18.76 11.95 0.47
CA GLU A 764 -18.90 12.75 -0.75
C GLU A 764 -17.79 13.79 -0.89
N ASN A 765 -17.49 14.50 0.18
CA ASN A 765 -16.45 15.52 0.19
C ASN A 765 -15.05 14.96 -0.05
N ARG A 766 -14.79 13.73 0.36
CA ARG A 766 -13.47 13.10 0.24
C ARG A 766 -13.26 12.38 -1.06
N ALA A 767 -14.27 11.68 -1.53
CA ALA A 767 -14.26 11.12 -2.87
C ALA A 767 -14.01 12.22 -3.90
N TRP A 768 -14.60 13.37 -3.68
CA TRP A 768 -14.35 14.59 -4.45
C TRP A 768 -12.88 15.05 -4.37
N TRP A 769 -12.33 15.16 -3.17
CA TRP A 769 -10.95 15.63 -2.99
C TRP A 769 -9.93 14.72 -3.68
N ILE A 770 -10.07 13.42 -3.53
CA ILE A 770 -9.22 12.44 -4.20
C ILE A 770 -9.39 12.52 -5.73
N SER A 771 -10.62 12.61 -6.23
CA SER A 771 -10.90 12.75 -7.67
C SER A 771 -10.28 14.00 -8.26
N THR A 772 -10.38 15.15 -7.58
CA THR A 772 -9.84 16.42 -8.08
C THR A 772 -8.33 16.47 -8.12
N ALA A 773 -7.64 15.75 -7.24
CA ALA A 773 -6.20 15.64 -7.31
C ALA A 773 -5.71 14.87 -8.54
N LEU A 774 -6.57 14.06 -9.15
CA LEU A 774 -6.25 13.21 -10.29
C LEU A 774 -6.69 13.77 -11.63
N ASP A 775 -7.75 14.53 -11.65
CA ASP A 775 -8.31 15.08 -12.86
C ASP A 775 -8.48 16.60 -12.78
N GLU A 776 -7.56 17.34 -13.41
CA GLU A 776 -7.65 18.80 -13.44
C GLU A 776 -8.90 19.31 -14.18
N SER A 777 -9.43 18.58 -15.16
CA SER A 777 -10.67 18.97 -15.83
C SER A 777 -11.90 18.75 -14.96
N GLU A 778 -11.85 17.83 -14.02
CA GLU A 778 -12.89 17.65 -13.02
C GLU A 778 -12.67 18.52 -11.78
N ARG A 779 -11.41 18.93 -11.52
CA ARG A 779 -11.06 19.85 -10.46
C ARG A 779 -11.81 21.17 -10.55
N ASP A 780 -11.91 21.73 -11.77
CA ASP A 780 -12.66 22.96 -12.01
C ASP A 780 -14.19 22.77 -11.94
N LYS A 781 -14.68 21.55 -12.21
CA LYS A 781 -16.12 21.24 -12.21
C LYS A 781 -16.63 20.77 -10.85
N SER A 782 -15.76 20.12 -10.07
CA SER A 782 -16.12 19.48 -8.80
C SER A 782 -15.58 20.20 -7.58
N SER A 783 -15.02 21.41 -7.73
CA SER A 783 -14.68 22.17 -6.54
C SER A 783 -15.97 22.36 -5.72
N LEU A 784 -15.93 21.99 -4.45
CA LEU A 784 -17.03 22.23 -3.51
C LEU A 784 -17.54 23.67 -3.61
N ILE A 785 -16.62 24.55 -3.92
CA ILE A 785 -16.86 25.95 -4.13
C ILE A 785 -17.59 26.19 -5.47
N ALA A 786 -17.17 25.59 -6.58
CA ALA A 786 -17.78 25.85 -7.89
C ALA A 786 -19.25 25.37 -7.96
N GLY A 787 -19.57 24.21 -7.39
CA GLY A 787 -20.95 23.72 -7.34
C GLY A 787 -21.86 24.58 -6.46
N GLN A 788 -21.32 25.18 -5.40
CA GLN A 788 -22.06 26.08 -4.49
C GLN A 788 -22.22 27.49 -5.03
N PHE A 789 -21.38 27.87 -6.00
CA PHE A 789 -21.37 29.24 -6.54
C PHE A 789 -22.02 29.37 -7.93
N SER A 790 -22.49 28.26 -8.52
CA SER A 790 -23.09 28.31 -9.88
C SER A 790 -24.34 29.17 -10.00
N ASP A 791 -25.06 29.40 -8.91
CA ASP A 791 -26.30 30.16 -8.86
C ASP A 791 -26.20 31.51 -8.14
N ILE A 792 -24.97 31.96 -7.84
CA ILE A 792 -24.75 33.19 -7.10
C ILE A 792 -24.83 34.38 -8.03
N ASN A 793 -25.70 35.30 -7.69
CA ASN A 793 -25.67 36.64 -8.23
C ASN A 793 -24.52 37.44 -7.61
N VAL A 794 -23.33 37.39 -8.21
CA VAL A 794 -22.15 38.09 -7.72
C VAL A 794 -22.31 39.60 -7.62
N ASP A 795 -23.21 40.19 -8.40
CA ASP A 795 -23.53 41.60 -8.38
C ASP A 795 -24.34 42.02 -7.13
N ALA A 796 -24.96 41.05 -6.47
CA ALA A 796 -25.70 41.28 -5.19
C ALA A 796 -24.83 41.14 -3.96
N LEU A 797 -23.53 40.80 -4.11
CA LEU A 797 -22.60 40.63 -3.00
C LEU A 797 -21.93 41.95 -2.63
N GLU A 798 -21.95 42.31 -1.37
CA GLU A 798 -21.24 43.46 -0.82
C GLU A 798 -20.01 42.96 -0.01
N PRO A 799 -18.77 43.36 -0.40
CA PRO A 799 -17.58 43.05 0.40
C PRO A 799 -17.64 43.78 1.75
N ILE A 800 -17.41 43.05 2.83
CA ILE A 800 -17.38 43.60 4.19
C ILE A 800 -15.94 43.94 4.55
N ASP A 801 -15.72 45.20 5.01
CA ASP A 801 -14.41 45.62 5.47
C ASP A 801 -14.11 45.09 6.88
N ILE A 802 -13.19 44.14 6.93
CA ILE A 802 -12.66 43.56 8.17
C ILE A 802 -11.17 43.95 8.40
N SER A 803 -10.65 44.91 7.65
CA SER A 803 -9.24 45.28 7.66
C SER A 803 -8.69 45.63 9.05
N LYS A 804 -9.52 46.26 9.90
CA LYS A 804 -9.19 46.57 11.29
C LYS A 804 -8.90 45.33 12.18
N HIS A 805 -9.31 44.15 11.72
CA HIS A 805 -9.08 42.90 12.42
C HIS A 805 -7.89 42.10 11.87
N PHE A 806 -7.27 42.58 10.76
CA PHE A 806 -6.08 41.93 10.23
C PHE A 806 -4.91 42.05 11.21
N ASN A 807 -4.43 40.91 11.69
CA ASN A 807 -3.38 40.81 12.69
C ASN A 807 -2.07 40.23 12.15
N ALA A 808 -2.06 39.68 10.91
CA ALA A 808 -0.91 39.06 10.31
C ALA A 808 -0.85 39.29 8.79
N LYS A 809 0.34 39.14 8.22
CA LYS A 809 0.55 38.93 6.79
C LYS A 809 0.51 37.42 6.50
N VAL A 810 -0.13 37.02 5.43
CA VAL A 810 -0.15 35.61 5.04
C VAL A 810 1.25 35.04 4.78
N THR A 811 2.18 35.88 4.40
CA THR A 811 3.59 35.52 4.17
C THR A 811 4.38 35.21 5.45
N ASP A 812 3.86 35.55 6.60
CA ASP A 812 4.58 35.44 7.87
C ASP A 812 4.13 34.25 8.72
N ILE A 813 2.95 33.69 8.45
CA ILE A 813 2.35 32.69 9.32
C ILE A 813 3.13 31.36 9.46
N PHE A 814 3.93 30.99 8.46
CA PHE A 814 4.75 29.77 8.50
C PHE A 814 6.26 30.06 8.74
N ARG A 815 6.62 31.29 9.04
CA ARG A 815 7.99 31.70 9.32
C ARG A 815 8.26 31.91 10.81
N ASN A 816 7.22 31.90 11.61
CA ASN A 816 7.33 32.18 13.03
C ASN A 816 7.84 30.97 13.79
N ARG A 817 8.69 31.23 14.77
CA ARG A 817 8.98 30.25 15.80
C ARG A 817 7.76 30.12 16.67
N TYR A 818 7.37 28.89 16.95
CA TYR A 818 6.33 28.63 17.95
C TYR A 818 6.85 29.07 19.31
N GLU A 819 6.17 29.99 19.91
CA GLU A 819 6.42 30.43 21.28
C GLU A 819 5.48 29.72 22.27
N SER A 820 4.46 29.05 21.78
CA SER A 820 3.57 28.20 22.53
C SER A 820 4.19 26.81 22.79
N PRO A 821 3.94 26.21 23.95
CA PRO A 821 4.48 24.91 24.31
C PRO A 821 3.85 23.77 23.50
N ARG A 822 4.10 23.73 22.21
CA ARG A 822 3.69 22.68 21.30
C ARG A 822 4.78 22.31 20.32
N SER A 823 4.73 21.08 19.82
CA SER A 823 5.69 20.63 18.87
C SER A 823 5.68 21.47 17.58
N PRO A 824 6.75 22.18 17.25
CA PRO A 824 6.83 22.88 15.98
C PRO A 824 6.98 21.92 14.80
N TYR A 825 7.20 20.65 15.07
CA TYR A 825 7.53 19.65 14.06
C TYR A 825 6.33 19.05 13.37
N THR A 826 5.14 19.19 13.94
CA THR A 826 3.95 18.50 13.47
C THR A 826 2.93 19.45 12.85
N THR A 827 3.21 20.74 12.81
CA THR A 827 2.13 21.68 12.59
C THR A 827 2.44 22.61 11.48
N LEU A 828 2.58 22.85 10.55
CA LEU A 828 2.63 23.99 9.63
C LEU A 828 3.49 23.72 8.40
N THR A 829 3.49 22.51 7.95
CA THR A 829 3.97 22.26 6.60
C THR A 829 2.79 22.15 5.64
N ILE A 830 2.86 22.88 4.55
CA ILE A 830 1.95 22.70 3.43
C ILE A 830 2.55 21.58 2.57
N PRO A 831 1.80 20.51 2.26
CA PRO A 831 2.29 19.47 1.38
C PRO A 831 2.68 20.04 0.02
N ILE A 832 3.93 19.86 -0.36
CA ILE A 832 4.44 20.22 -1.67
C ILE A 832 4.49 18.94 -2.50
N HIS A 833 3.86 18.91 -3.66
CA HIS A 833 3.80 17.73 -4.53
C HIS A 833 3.23 16.44 -3.88
N GLY A 834 2.35 16.58 -2.87
CA GLY A 834 1.79 15.46 -2.15
C GLY A 834 2.77 14.80 -1.17
N TYR A 835 3.92 15.42 -0.92
CA TYR A 835 4.74 15.13 0.24
C TYR A 835 4.39 16.09 1.35
N SER A 836 4.33 15.60 2.56
CA SER A 836 4.47 16.44 3.71
C SER A 836 5.95 16.51 4.11
N GLU A 837 6.40 17.69 4.29
CA GLU A 837 7.73 17.98 4.86
C GLU A 837 7.72 17.96 6.39
N TRP A 838 6.57 17.66 6.98
CA TRP A 838 6.39 17.75 8.43
C TRP A 838 7.17 16.70 9.23
N CYS A 839 7.48 15.56 8.64
CA CYS A 839 8.48 14.65 9.19
C CYS A 839 9.93 15.17 9.05
N HIS A 840 10.11 16.26 8.30
CA HIS A 840 11.40 16.92 8.10
C HIS A 840 11.27 18.43 8.40
N PRO A 841 11.16 18.85 9.66
CA PRO A 841 10.78 20.20 10.06
C PRO A 841 11.76 21.33 9.68
N LYS A 842 12.77 21.03 8.88
CA LYS A 842 13.76 22.01 8.42
C LYS A 842 13.32 22.81 7.20
N ASP A 843 12.27 22.38 6.54
CA ASP A 843 11.82 23.03 5.32
C ASP A 843 10.77 24.08 5.66
N THR A 844 11.15 25.33 5.48
CA THR A 844 10.26 26.47 5.63
C THR A 844 9.48 26.69 4.33
N VAL A 845 8.17 26.73 4.42
CA VAL A 845 7.31 27.11 3.31
C VAL A 845 7.39 28.63 3.13
N ASN A 846 7.86 29.06 1.96
CA ASN A 846 7.82 30.46 1.58
C ASN A 846 6.52 30.74 0.84
N ILE A 847 5.59 31.43 1.51
CA ILE A 847 4.37 31.90 0.86
C ILE A 847 4.69 33.21 0.12
N ASP A 848 4.41 33.23 -1.17
CA ASP A 848 4.51 34.40 -2.01
C ASP A 848 3.12 34.93 -2.35
N ASP A 849 2.73 36.09 -1.79
CA ASP A 849 1.47 36.77 -2.07
C ASP A 849 1.61 37.90 -3.10
N SER A 850 2.75 38.01 -3.77
CA SER A 850 3.02 39.10 -4.70
C SER A 850 2.05 39.15 -5.88
N GLY A 851 1.61 37.98 -6.36
CA GLY A 851 0.59 37.85 -7.41
C GLY A 851 -0.78 38.38 -6.94
N LEU A 852 -1.19 38.03 -5.72
CA LEU A 852 -2.40 38.55 -5.10
C LEU A 852 -2.33 40.08 -4.95
N ARG A 853 -1.23 40.59 -4.37
CA ARG A 853 -1.02 42.04 -4.16
C ARG A 853 -1.09 42.81 -5.45
N LYS A 854 -0.56 42.27 -6.55
CA LYS A 854 -0.65 42.92 -7.89
C LYS A 854 -2.06 42.93 -8.45
N ALA A 855 -2.85 41.89 -8.17
CA ALA A 855 -4.22 41.78 -8.66
C ALA A 855 -5.23 42.65 -7.90
N ILE A 856 -4.84 43.20 -6.77
CA ILE A 856 -5.68 44.13 -5.99
C ILE A 856 -5.77 45.46 -6.70
N ASN A 857 -7.00 45.91 -6.95
CA ASN A 857 -7.29 47.24 -7.48
C ASN A 857 -8.29 47.95 -6.54
N ASP A 858 -7.96 49.19 -6.14
CA ASP A 858 -8.77 49.98 -5.18
C ASP A 858 -9.18 49.17 -3.91
N SER A 859 -8.20 48.47 -3.34
CA SER A 859 -8.38 47.56 -2.21
C SER A 859 -9.32 46.38 -2.47
N ILE A 860 -9.64 46.07 -3.73
CA ILE A 860 -10.48 44.96 -4.12
C ILE A 860 -9.66 43.92 -4.88
N PHE A 861 -9.76 42.67 -4.45
CA PHE A 861 -9.35 41.48 -5.19
C PHE A 861 -10.59 40.83 -5.77
N THR A 862 -10.66 40.64 -7.07
CA THR A 862 -11.72 39.85 -7.71
C THR A 862 -11.23 38.44 -7.98
N ALA A 863 -11.85 37.46 -7.36
CA ALA A 863 -11.54 36.06 -7.57
C ALA A 863 -12.01 35.56 -8.95
N PRO A 864 -11.49 34.45 -9.48
CA PRO A 864 -11.88 33.92 -10.78
C PRO A 864 -13.38 33.63 -10.95
N ASN A 865 -14.09 33.35 -9.85
CA ASN A 865 -15.55 33.20 -9.82
C ASN A 865 -16.33 34.52 -9.76
N GLY A 866 -15.65 35.65 -9.87
CA GLY A 866 -16.27 36.98 -9.88
C GLY A 866 -16.53 37.58 -8.50
N ILE A 867 -16.34 36.86 -7.40
CA ILE A 867 -16.54 37.40 -6.05
C ILE A 867 -15.45 38.41 -5.72
N LYS A 868 -15.88 39.55 -5.18
CA LYS A 868 -15.01 40.65 -4.77
C LYS A 868 -14.67 40.55 -3.31
N TRP A 869 -13.39 40.72 -2.99
CA TRP A 869 -12.84 40.67 -1.64
C TRP A 869 -12.07 41.95 -1.32
N LEU A 870 -12.31 42.54 -0.16
CA LEU A 870 -11.50 43.64 0.32
C LEU A 870 -10.17 43.12 0.88
N SER A 871 -9.07 43.57 0.33
CA SER A 871 -7.72 43.21 0.74
C SER A 871 -6.75 44.33 0.48
N PRO A 872 -5.84 44.67 1.40
CA PRO A 872 -4.86 45.73 1.22
C PRO A 872 -3.71 45.28 0.29
N LYS A 873 -3.14 46.21 -0.47
CA LYS A 873 -1.90 46.00 -1.26
C LYS A 873 -0.68 45.74 -0.40
N GLU A 874 -0.64 46.31 0.79
CA GLU A 874 0.48 46.25 1.71
C GLU A 874 0.00 46.00 3.15
N GLY A 875 0.91 45.58 4.02
CA GLY A 875 0.62 45.35 5.44
C GLY A 875 -0.11 44.05 5.70
N ASN A 876 -0.74 43.95 6.86
CA ASN A 876 -1.51 42.81 7.29
C ASN A 876 -2.71 42.60 6.38
N ASN A 877 -3.00 41.33 6.01
CA ASN A 877 -4.08 41.00 5.08
C ASN A 877 -4.92 39.80 5.48
N ILE A 878 -4.67 39.28 6.66
CA ILE A 878 -5.46 38.14 7.21
C ILE A 878 -5.80 38.35 8.67
N VAL A 879 -6.92 37.74 9.08
CA VAL A 879 -7.22 37.47 10.48
C VAL A 879 -6.70 36.07 10.77
N TYR A 880 -5.61 35.99 11.50
CA TYR A 880 -4.95 34.75 11.85
C TYR A 880 -5.27 34.38 13.30
N THR A 881 -5.73 33.16 13.49
CA THR A 881 -5.94 32.54 14.81
C THR A 881 -5.18 31.24 14.90
N SER A 882 -4.64 30.91 16.04
CA SER A 882 -3.86 29.69 16.25
C SER A 882 -3.90 29.30 17.72
N LEU A 883 -3.91 27.98 17.98
CA LEU A 883 -3.73 27.44 19.34
C LEU A 883 -2.25 27.33 19.74
N PHE A 884 -1.34 27.48 18.81
CA PHE A 884 0.03 26.93 18.92
C PHE A 884 1.14 27.95 18.80
N ASP A 885 0.79 29.20 18.57
CA ASP A 885 1.72 30.31 18.53
C ASP A 885 1.13 31.52 19.27
N ASN A 886 1.81 32.65 19.24
CA ASN A 886 1.40 33.85 19.99
C ASN A 886 0.23 34.62 19.35
N TYR A 887 -0.48 34.01 18.42
CA TYR A 887 -1.71 34.60 17.89
C TYR A 887 -2.92 34.19 18.77
N PRO A 888 -3.99 34.99 18.76
CA PRO A 888 -5.20 34.65 19.50
C PRO A 888 -5.83 33.35 18.98
N ASP A 889 -6.41 32.59 19.86
CA ASP A 889 -7.15 31.35 19.51
C ASP A 889 -8.58 31.65 19.03
N GLU A 890 -9.06 32.87 19.17
CA GLU A 890 -10.35 33.32 18.64
C GLU A 890 -10.27 34.77 18.11
N ALA A 891 -11.12 35.09 17.18
CA ALA A 891 -11.34 36.46 16.70
C ALA A 891 -12.83 36.78 16.64
N LEU A 892 -13.20 37.87 17.28
CA LEU A 892 -14.58 38.39 17.22
C LEU A 892 -14.65 39.54 16.22
N ILE A 893 -15.42 39.33 15.14
CA ILE A 893 -15.54 40.30 14.03
C ILE A 893 -16.96 40.84 14.02
N SER A 894 -17.09 42.16 14.30
CA SER A 894 -18.40 42.80 14.20
C SER A 894 -18.75 43.11 12.75
N VAL A 895 -19.83 42.53 12.28
CA VAL A 895 -20.38 42.80 10.94
C VAL A 895 -21.77 43.38 11.09
N GLY A 896 -22.09 44.40 10.30
CA GLY A 896 -23.45 45.03 10.31
C GLY A 896 -24.27 44.52 9.14
N GLY A 897 -25.58 44.72 9.22
CA GLY A 897 -26.48 44.42 8.12
C GLY A 897 -27.32 43.15 8.32
N SER A 898 -28.09 42.81 7.30
CA SER A 898 -28.89 41.60 7.23
C SER A 898 -28.63 40.94 5.87
N ALA A 899 -28.25 39.68 5.86
CA ALA A 899 -27.97 38.92 4.65
C ALA A 899 -28.48 37.50 4.78
N SER A 900 -28.85 36.90 3.66
CA SER A 900 -29.25 35.49 3.60
C SER A 900 -28.04 34.54 3.54
N HIS A 901 -26.88 35.05 3.10
CA HIS A 901 -25.66 34.26 2.97
C HIS A 901 -24.44 35.13 3.28
N ALA A 902 -23.42 34.48 3.87
CA ALA A 902 -22.10 35.07 4.06
C ALA A 902 -21.06 34.17 3.36
N TYR A 903 -20.19 34.78 2.58
CA TYR A 903 -19.09 34.12 1.88
C TYR A 903 -17.79 34.43 2.60
N LEU A 904 -17.04 33.41 2.96
CA LEU A 904 -15.79 33.49 3.71
C LEU A 904 -14.65 32.91 2.87
N MET A 905 -13.60 33.68 2.67
CA MET A 905 -12.34 33.14 2.17
C MET A 905 -11.52 32.67 3.34
N MET A 906 -11.47 31.38 3.53
CA MET A 906 -10.82 30.77 4.69
C MET A 906 -9.80 29.73 4.25
N ALA A 907 -8.86 29.54 5.12
CA ALA A 907 -7.85 28.54 4.90
C ALA A 907 -7.35 28.02 6.23
N GLY A 908 -6.90 26.77 6.27
CA GLY A 908 -6.37 26.13 7.47
C GLY A 908 -5.20 25.20 7.18
N SER A 909 -4.24 25.12 8.08
CA SER A 909 -3.25 24.08 8.15
C SER A 909 -3.58 23.14 9.29
N THR A 910 -3.43 21.82 9.09
CA THR A 910 -3.74 20.84 10.12
C THR A 910 -2.65 19.78 10.19
N ASN A 911 -2.51 19.21 11.37
CA ASN A 911 -1.69 18.02 11.56
C ASN A 911 -2.46 16.78 11.06
N PRO A 912 -1.91 15.96 10.16
CA PRO A 912 -2.57 14.73 9.68
C PRO A 912 -2.93 13.76 10.80
N MET A 913 -2.24 13.78 11.92
CA MET A 913 -2.54 12.94 13.09
C MET A 913 -3.83 13.32 13.81
N GLN A 914 -4.36 14.50 13.58
CA GLN A 914 -5.62 14.95 14.20
C GLN A 914 -6.81 14.46 13.40
N CYS A 915 -7.03 13.17 13.41
CA CYS A 915 -7.97 12.45 12.60
C CYS A 915 -9.36 13.10 12.56
N ASN A 916 -9.65 13.80 11.47
CA ASN A 916 -10.94 14.40 11.16
C ASN A 916 -11.51 15.33 12.25
N ILE A 917 -10.65 16.10 12.87
CA ILE A 917 -11.02 17.11 13.87
C ILE A 917 -11.39 18.42 13.15
N ASN A 918 -12.38 19.14 13.67
CA ASN A 918 -12.70 20.47 13.20
C ASN A 918 -11.50 21.41 13.44
N ASN A 919 -10.93 21.94 12.38
CA ASN A 919 -9.80 22.86 12.47
C ASN A 919 -10.22 24.26 12.95
N ALA A 920 -11.45 24.65 12.64
CA ALA A 920 -12.06 25.90 13.08
C ALA A 920 -13.57 25.77 13.15
N VAL A 921 -14.20 26.61 13.96
CA VAL A 921 -15.63 26.81 14.00
C VAL A 921 -15.91 28.29 13.74
N VAL A 922 -16.83 28.57 12.84
CA VAL A 922 -17.34 29.92 12.58
C VAL A 922 -18.75 30.01 13.13
N GLU A 923 -18.93 30.89 14.09
CA GLU A 923 -20.23 31.12 14.70
C GLU A 923 -20.78 32.48 14.27
N PHE A 924 -22.02 32.52 13.82
CA PHE A 924 -22.74 33.75 13.60
C PHE A 924 -23.58 34.06 14.85
N LEU A 925 -23.22 35.15 15.50
CA LEU A 925 -23.95 35.63 16.67
C LEU A 925 -24.91 36.74 16.22
N TYR A 926 -26.19 36.49 16.34
CA TYR A 926 -27.24 37.43 15.97
C TYR A 926 -27.58 38.42 17.11
N THR A 927 -28.20 39.55 16.76
CA THR A 927 -28.56 40.58 17.72
C THR A 927 -29.60 40.14 18.75
N ASP A 928 -30.35 39.11 18.46
CA ASP A 928 -31.31 38.49 19.40
C ASP A 928 -30.67 37.46 20.37
N GLY A 929 -29.35 37.25 20.23
CA GLY A 929 -28.59 36.31 21.04
C GLY A 929 -28.57 34.89 20.51
N THR A 930 -29.18 34.60 19.37
CA THR A 930 -29.09 33.28 18.72
C THR A 930 -27.73 33.09 18.09
N ILE A 931 -27.25 31.85 18.04
CA ILE A 931 -25.96 31.43 17.44
C ILE A 931 -26.26 30.40 16.40
N GLN A 932 -25.63 30.54 15.24
CA GLN A 932 -25.71 29.58 14.14
C GLN A 932 -24.28 29.13 13.73
#